data_214da96de7087a5ff4af4c2dcad12d18
#
_entry.id   214da96de7087a5ff4af4c2dcad12d18
#
_cell.length_a   1.000
_cell.length_b   1.000
_cell.length_c   1.000
_cell.angle_alpha   90.00
_cell.angle_beta   90.00
_cell.angle_gamma   90.00
#
_symmetry.space_group_name_H-M   'P 1'
#
loop_
_entity.id
_entity.type
_entity.pdbx_description
1 polymer ?
#
loop_
_entity_poly.entity_id
_entity_poly.type
_entity_poly.pdbx_seq_one_letter_code
_entity_poly.pdbx_strand_id
1 'polypeptide(L)'
;MIEIKNLTLQRGLKVLLNQASATITPRQRIGLIGKNGTGKSSLFALLKNEITHDSGEISIPKNWRLAAVSQETPALDISALDYVLQGDADLQRLQAALQRAEVENNGALIADYHAQLEEIDAYTAPARAAKLLSGLGFSQEEHAKPVKAFSGGWRMRLNLAQALMCRADLLLLDEPTNHLDLETVLWLENHLASLPCTQIIISHDRDFLNAATTHTIELSQQKLNTYGGNYDFYLKERAQRLANQQSAYTKQQEKIKHLQSFIDRFKAKATKATQAQSRMKALAKLELIAPAHLDSEFSFEFEQPAHLPNPLLRMDGVSLAYGDHIILKNINLSLENGARFGLLGVNGSGKSTFIKALAGSLQPAAGQIIRSDKLNIGYFAQHQLDILRDDQSPVWHIQQLSPEAKEQDIRNFLGGFHFVGDMATQKIAPFSGGEKARLALAMLVWQKPNLLLLDEPTNHLDLDMRHALTVALQSFQGAMILVSHDRSLIEATTDQFLLIDAGSLHTFDGDLNDYRAHRLAQENVAAAPAVSSQSQKRKDMKRIEAQIRQEKAKRSKPIQQKIERAEKEMAALQAQQVQCDEFLSQECAYLPENKAKLQEILAQATEVKVKLIGLEENWLQWQEDLETVNSEIDEEFQRLLEEK
;
A
#
# COMPACT_ATOMS: atom_id res chain seq x y z
N MET A 1 12.04 -4.34 -26.48
CA MET A 1 10.74 -3.99 -25.90
C MET A 1 9.82 -5.21 -25.90
N ILE A 2 8.84 -5.24 -25.02
CA ILE A 2 7.79 -6.26 -25.03
C ILE A 2 6.58 -5.66 -25.74
N GLU A 3 6.04 -6.35 -26.72
CA GLU A 3 4.84 -5.94 -27.44
C GLU A 3 3.72 -6.97 -27.25
N ILE A 4 2.57 -6.51 -26.81
CA ILE A 4 1.32 -7.27 -26.70
C ILE A 4 0.35 -6.68 -27.72
N LYS A 5 -0.11 -7.47 -28.69
CA LYS A 5 -1.00 -7.01 -29.77
C LYS A 5 -2.26 -7.85 -29.84
N ASN A 6 -3.40 -7.19 -29.68
CA ASN A 6 -4.73 -7.79 -29.80
C ASN A 6 -4.90 -9.12 -29.05
N LEU A 7 -4.31 -9.19 -27.87
CA LEU A 7 -4.24 -10.40 -27.07
C LEU A 7 -5.61 -10.76 -26.51
N THR A 8 -6.04 -12.01 -26.73
CA THR A 8 -7.20 -12.60 -26.09
C THR A 8 -6.75 -13.79 -25.25
N LEU A 9 -7.19 -13.82 -24.01
CA LEU A 9 -6.88 -14.87 -23.05
C LEU A 9 -8.15 -15.26 -22.30
N GLN A 10 -8.48 -16.55 -22.34
CA GLN A 10 -9.61 -17.13 -21.63
C GLN A 10 -9.13 -18.21 -20.65
N ARG A 11 -9.77 -18.29 -19.50
CA ARG A 11 -9.58 -19.39 -18.55
C ARG A 11 -10.93 -20.00 -18.17
N GLY A 12 -11.11 -21.25 -18.55
CA GLY A 12 -12.41 -21.92 -18.43
C GLY A 12 -13.49 -21.15 -19.22
N LEU A 13 -14.55 -20.72 -18.56
CA LEU A 13 -15.62 -19.92 -19.17
C LEU A 13 -15.39 -18.41 -19.09
N LYS A 14 -14.34 -17.95 -18.39
CA LYS A 14 -14.10 -16.53 -18.15
C LYS A 14 -13.07 -15.97 -19.13
N VAL A 15 -13.46 -14.96 -19.89
CA VAL A 15 -12.56 -14.14 -20.71
C VAL A 15 -11.85 -13.15 -19.80
N LEU A 16 -10.52 -13.25 -19.71
CA LEU A 16 -9.68 -12.37 -18.88
C LEU A 16 -9.15 -11.19 -19.65
N LEU A 17 -8.74 -11.40 -20.92
CA LEU A 17 -8.29 -10.37 -21.85
C LEU A 17 -9.05 -10.52 -23.16
N ASN A 18 -9.44 -9.41 -23.76
CA ASN A 18 -10.14 -9.39 -25.05
C ASN A 18 -9.53 -8.30 -25.95
N GLN A 19 -8.77 -8.72 -26.96
CA GLN A 19 -8.05 -7.83 -27.87
C GLN A 19 -7.25 -6.74 -27.11
N ALA A 20 -6.55 -7.13 -26.06
CA ALA A 20 -5.75 -6.23 -25.24
C ALA A 20 -4.41 -5.95 -25.93
N SER A 21 -3.96 -4.71 -25.86
CA SER A 21 -2.68 -4.29 -26.44
C SER A 21 -1.93 -3.42 -25.45
N ALA A 22 -0.60 -3.63 -25.33
CA ALA A 22 0.28 -2.83 -24.52
C ALA A 22 1.72 -2.91 -25.06
N THR A 23 2.49 -1.86 -24.87
CA THR A 23 3.92 -1.83 -25.22
C THR A 23 4.73 -1.45 -24.00
N ILE A 24 5.78 -2.23 -23.73
CA ILE A 24 6.68 -2.04 -22.59
C ILE A 24 8.08 -1.82 -23.12
N THR A 25 8.66 -0.67 -22.83
CA THR A 25 10.01 -0.33 -23.25
C THR A 25 11.06 -0.86 -22.25
N PRO A 26 12.31 -1.08 -22.69
CA PRO A 26 13.37 -1.53 -21.79
C PRO A 26 13.58 -0.56 -20.61
N ARG A 27 13.90 -1.14 -19.45
CA ARG A 27 14.17 -0.43 -18.18
C ARG A 27 12.98 0.32 -17.58
N GLN A 28 11.76 0.10 -18.06
CA GLN A 28 10.57 0.60 -17.39
C GLN A 28 10.26 -0.23 -16.14
N ARG A 29 9.85 0.45 -15.08
CA ARG A 29 9.33 -0.15 -13.86
C ARG A 29 7.82 0.05 -13.85
N ILE A 30 7.07 -1.03 -14.01
CA ILE A 30 5.64 -1.01 -14.28
C ILE A 30 4.89 -1.62 -13.11
N GLY A 31 3.92 -0.87 -12.56
CA GLY A 31 2.91 -1.39 -11.65
C GLY A 31 1.75 -1.98 -12.45
N LEU A 32 1.52 -3.29 -12.36
CA LEU A 32 0.37 -3.95 -12.96
C LEU A 32 -0.76 -4.02 -11.93
N ILE A 33 -1.80 -3.22 -12.13
CA ILE A 33 -2.92 -3.07 -11.20
C ILE A 33 -4.24 -3.56 -11.79
N GLY A 34 -5.20 -3.84 -10.93
CA GLY A 34 -6.55 -4.30 -11.31
C GLY A 34 -7.20 -5.08 -10.18
N LYS A 35 -8.51 -5.22 -10.20
CA LYS A 35 -9.29 -5.97 -9.21
C LYS A 35 -8.82 -7.41 -9.09
N ASN A 36 -9.10 -8.05 -7.97
CA ASN A 36 -8.81 -9.48 -7.81
C ASN A 36 -9.61 -10.32 -8.82
N GLY A 37 -8.97 -11.36 -9.37
CA GLY A 37 -9.61 -12.23 -10.38
C GLY A 37 -9.75 -11.62 -11.79
N THR A 38 -9.11 -10.47 -12.09
CA THR A 38 -9.09 -9.88 -13.44
C THR A 38 -8.10 -10.55 -14.39
N GLY A 39 -7.13 -11.33 -13.87
CA GLY A 39 -6.17 -12.06 -14.70
C GLY A 39 -4.73 -11.56 -14.62
N LYS A 40 -4.36 -10.77 -13.61
CA LYS A 40 -2.97 -10.28 -13.41
C LYS A 40 -1.95 -11.43 -13.37
N SER A 41 -2.15 -12.41 -12.50
CA SER A 41 -1.27 -13.59 -12.40
C SER A 41 -1.34 -14.48 -13.65
N SER A 42 -2.47 -14.50 -14.38
CA SER A 42 -2.56 -15.19 -15.67
C SER A 42 -1.73 -14.51 -16.75
N LEU A 43 -1.67 -13.16 -16.73
CA LEU A 43 -0.76 -12.43 -17.62
C LEU A 43 0.70 -12.73 -17.27
N PHE A 44 1.06 -12.87 -15.99
CA PHE A 44 2.40 -13.30 -15.60
C PHE A 44 2.73 -14.71 -16.08
N ALA A 45 1.80 -15.66 -15.89
CA ALA A 45 1.97 -17.03 -16.40
C ALA A 45 2.16 -17.07 -17.92
N LEU A 46 1.46 -16.17 -18.64
CA LEU A 46 1.61 -16.03 -20.09
C LEU A 46 2.99 -15.45 -20.47
N LEU A 47 3.48 -14.41 -19.77
CA LEU A 47 4.81 -13.86 -19.99
C LEU A 47 5.93 -14.84 -19.66
N LYS A 48 5.69 -15.79 -18.72
CA LYS A 48 6.58 -16.90 -18.38
C LYS A 48 6.49 -18.07 -19.36
N ASN A 49 5.60 -18.03 -20.35
CA ASN A 49 5.27 -19.13 -21.26
C ASN A 49 4.73 -20.40 -20.55
N GLU A 50 4.14 -20.28 -19.38
CA GLU A 50 3.48 -21.38 -18.65
C GLU A 50 2.09 -21.69 -19.21
N ILE A 51 1.45 -20.73 -19.85
CA ILE A 51 0.15 -20.86 -20.52
C ILE A 51 0.22 -20.25 -21.92
N THR A 52 -0.69 -20.69 -22.79
CA THR A 52 -0.88 -20.15 -24.14
C THR A 52 -2.05 -19.18 -24.19
N HIS A 53 -2.03 -18.25 -25.13
CA HIS A 53 -3.12 -17.34 -25.43
C HIS A 53 -4.03 -17.92 -26.54
N ASP A 54 -5.28 -17.45 -26.61
CA ASP A 54 -6.24 -17.90 -27.60
C ASP A 54 -6.07 -17.20 -28.95
N SER A 55 -5.77 -15.89 -28.94
CA SER A 55 -5.48 -15.11 -30.16
C SER A 55 -4.62 -13.89 -29.82
N GLY A 56 -4.02 -13.29 -30.86
CA GLY A 56 -3.12 -12.15 -30.74
C GLY A 56 -1.65 -12.56 -30.75
N GLU A 57 -0.77 -11.64 -30.40
CA GLU A 57 0.68 -11.85 -30.40
C GLU A 57 1.32 -11.24 -29.15
N ILE A 58 2.29 -11.98 -28.60
CA ILE A 58 3.22 -11.47 -27.59
C ILE A 58 4.63 -11.62 -28.13
N SER A 59 5.36 -10.53 -28.17
CA SER A 59 6.76 -10.49 -28.57
C SER A 59 7.63 -10.08 -27.38
N ILE A 60 8.46 -10.99 -26.90
CA ILE A 60 9.53 -10.75 -25.92
C ILE A 60 10.85 -11.01 -26.64
N PRO A 61 11.88 -10.14 -26.53
CA PRO A 61 13.16 -10.41 -27.16
C PRO A 61 13.75 -11.75 -26.70
N LYS A 62 14.14 -12.60 -27.66
CA LYS A 62 14.59 -13.98 -27.38
C LYS A 62 15.83 -14.07 -26.48
N ASN A 63 16.63 -13.00 -26.45
CA ASN A 63 17.84 -12.90 -25.64
C ASN A 63 17.59 -12.37 -24.22
N TRP A 64 16.36 -12.00 -23.89
CA TRP A 64 16.04 -11.51 -22.56
C TRP A 64 15.96 -12.67 -21.56
N ARG A 65 16.62 -12.48 -20.42
CA ARG A 65 16.53 -13.37 -19.27
C ARG A 65 15.37 -12.92 -18.39
N LEU A 66 14.45 -13.85 -18.16
CA LEU A 66 13.30 -13.63 -17.32
C LEU A 66 13.55 -14.20 -15.93
N ALA A 67 13.35 -13.38 -14.90
CA ALA A 67 13.29 -13.82 -13.51
C ALA A 67 11.88 -13.55 -12.95
N ALA A 68 11.38 -14.49 -12.16
CA ALA A 68 10.12 -14.37 -11.46
C ALA A 68 10.21 -15.02 -10.09
N VAL A 69 9.48 -14.47 -9.12
CA VAL A 69 9.36 -15.09 -7.80
C VAL A 69 8.49 -16.34 -7.90
N SER A 70 9.00 -17.47 -7.42
CA SER A 70 8.22 -18.70 -7.30
C SER A 70 7.22 -18.61 -6.15
N GLN A 71 5.99 -19.09 -6.36
CA GLN A 71 4.97 -19.15 -5.31
C GLN A 71 5.21 -20.30 -4.31
N GLU A 72 5.88 -21.36 -4.75
CA GLU A 72 6.21 -22.49 -3.89
C GLU A 72 7.71 -22.53 -3.60
N THR A 73 8.05 -22.76 -2.34
CA THR A 73 9.43 -22.96 -1.92
C THR A 73 9.61 -24.37 -1.40
N PRO A 74 10.37 -25.21 -2.10
CA PRO A 74 10.66 -26.56 -1.61
C PRO A 74 11.49 -26.48 -0.32
N ALA A 75 11.22 -27.40 0.60
CA ALA A 75 12.00 -27.55 1.83
C ALA A 75 13.31 -28.30 1.54
N LEU A 76 14.32 -27.57 1.03
CA LEU A 76 15.60 -28.14 0.62
C LEU A 76 16.61 -28.21 1.78
N ASP A 77 17.57 -29.12 1.65
CA ASP A 77 18.65 -29.34 2.63
C ASP A 77 19.95 -28.60 2.25
N ILE A 78 19.82 -27.48 1.52
CA ILE A 78 20.92 -26.60 1.13
C ILE A 78 20.88 -25.31 1.94
N SER A 79 22.02 -24.63 2.09
CA SER A 79 22.08 -23.37 2.84
C SER A 79 21.26 -22.27 2.17
N ALA A 80 20.79 -21.30 2.95
CA ALA A 80 20.09 -20.13 2.42
C ALA A 80 20.95 -19.37 1.40
N LEU A 81 22.25 -19.25 1.64
CA LEU A 81 23.19 -18.60 0.72
C LEU A 81 23.29 -19.35 -0.60
N ASP A 82 23.48 -20.68 -0.57
CA ASP A 82 23.57 -21.49 -1.78
C ASP A 82 22.26 -21.48 -2.57
N TYR A 83 21.13 -21.48 -1.87
CA TYR A 83 19.82 -21.34 -2.50
C TYR A 83 19.67 -20.04 -3.29
N VAL A 84 20.11 -18.93 -2.72
CA VAL A 84 20.07 -17.62 -3.40
C VAL A 84 21.03 -17.61 -4.60
N LEU A 85 22.23 -18.17 -4.46
CA LEU A 85 23.21 -18.28 -5.55
C LEU A 85 22.68 -19.08 -6.75
N GLN A 86 21.78 -20.05 -6.55
CA GLN A 86 21.11 -20.77 -7.64
C GLN A 86 20.23 -19.89 -8.53
N GLY A 87 19.88 -18.68 -8.10
CA GLY A 87 19.16 -17.70 -8.91
C GLY A 87 19.96 -17.15 -10.09
N ASP A 88 21.29 -17.19 -10.06
CA ASP A 88 22.16 -16.81 -11.17
C ASP A 88 22.48 -18.05 -12.05
N ALA A 89 21.63 -18.29 -13.05
CA ALA A 89 21.74 -19.46 -13.92
C ALA A 89 23.06 -19.48 -14.73
N ASP A 90 23.59 -18.31 -15.11
CA ASP A 90 24.87 -18.23 -15.83
C ASP A 90 26.03 -18.63 -14.92
N LEU A 91 26.00 -18.19 -13.66
CA LEU A 91 26.95 -18.61 -12.63
C LEU A 91 26.95 -20.14 -12.47
N GLN A 92 25.77 -20.72 -12.28
CA GLN A 92 25.61 -22.16 -12.08
C GLN A 92 26.13 -22.96 -13.30
N ARG A 93 25.77 -22.49 -14.51
CA ARG A 93 26.20 -23.14 -15.75
C ARG A 93 27.73 -23.12 -15.92
N LEU A 94 28.34 -21.95 -15.69
CA LEU A 94 29.79 -21.78 -15.86
C LEU A 94 30.57 -22.52 -14.79
N GLN A 95 30.11 -22.51 -13.53
CA GLN A 95 30.74 -23.30 -12.46
C GLN A 95 30.67 -24.82 -12.74
N ALA A 96 29.53 -25.33 -13.20
CA ALA A 96 29.39 -26.70 -13.58
C ALA A 96 30.25 -27.09 -14.80
N ALA A 97 30.42 -26.18 -15.77
CA ALA A 97 31.28 -26.39 -16.93
C ALA A 97 32.78 -26.37 -16.54
N LEU A 98 33.17 -25.42 -15.66
CA LEU A 98 34.53 -25.37 -15.11
C LEU A 98 34.87 -26.68 -14.38
N GLN A 99 34.00 -27.14 -13.50
CA GLN A 99 34.19 -28.37 -12.74
C GLN A 99 34.37 -29.62 -13.65
N ARG A 100 33.64 -29.68 -14.78
CA ARG A 100 33.82 -30.73 -15.79
C ARG A 100 35.19 -30.62 -16.50
N ALA A 101 35.59 -29.40 -16.90
CA ALA A 101 36.86 -29.17 -17.55
C ALA A 101 38.05 -29.48 -16.61
N GLU A 102 37.91 -29.24 -15.31
CA GLU A 102 38.90 -29.64 -14.28
C GLU A 102 39.02 -31.14 -14.17
N VAL A 103 37.89 -31.89 -14.15
CA VAL A 103 37.89 -33.35 -14.12
C VAL A 103 38.55 -33.94 -15.40
N GLU A 104 38.33 -33.28 -16.56
CA GLU A 104 38.91 -33.65 -17.84
C GLU A 104 40.37 -33.17 -18.01
N ASN A 105 40.92 -32.41 -17.05
CA ASN A 105 42.24 -31.79 -17.10
C ASN A 105 42.50 -30.95 -18.36
N ASN A 106 41.46 -30.30 -18.91
CA ASN A 106 41.56 -29.47 -20.11
C ASN A 106 41.94 -28.02 -19.76
N GLY A 107 43.24 -27.72 -19.70
CA GLY A 107 43.74 -26.41 -19.29
C GLY A 107 43.26 -25.22 -20.15
N ALA A 108 42.97 -25.44 -21.45
CA ALA A 108 42.45 -24.38 -22.31
C ALA A 108 41.01 -24.02 -21.97
N LEU A 109 40.13 -25.02 -21.72
CA LEU A 109 38.77 -24.78 -21.28
C LEU A 109 38.68 -24.20 -19.88
N ILE A 110 39.58 -24.61 -18.96
CA ILE A 110 39.67 -24.06 -17.61
C ILE A 110 39.94 -22.55 -17.67
N ALA A 111 40.95 -22.13 -18.46
CA ALA A 111 41.29 -20.71 -18.62
C ALA A 111 40.11 -19.90 -19.24
N ASP A 112 39.44 -20.46 -20.24
CA ASP A 112 38.29 -19.81 -20.89
C ASP A 112 37.10 -19.63 -19.91
N TYR A 113 36.78 -20.68 -19.14
CA TYR A 113 35.69 -20.56 -18.15
C TYR A 113 36.03 -19.62 -17.00
N HIS A 114 37.29 -19.52 -16.57
CA HIS A 114 37.69 -18.52 -15.58
C HIS A 114 37.53 -17.09 -16.14
N ALA A 115 37.89 -16.84 -17.40
CA ALA A 115 37.67 -15.55 -18.05
C ALA A 115 36.17 -15.21 -18.15
N GLN A 116 35.32 -16.18 -18.52
CA GLN A 116 33.86 -15.99 -18.57
C GLN A 116 33.28 -15.76 -17.15
N LEU A 117 33.77 -16.43 -16.13
CA LEU A 117 33.37 -16.19 -14.74
C LEU A 117 33.78 -14.81 -14.24
N GLU A 118 34.95 -14.30 -14.66
CA GLU A 118 35.39 -12.93 -14.36
C GLU A 118 34.49 -11.91 -15.07
N GLU A 119 34.15 -12.11 -16.33
CA GLU A 119 33.25 -11.24 -17.11
C GLU A 119 31.87 -11.08 -16.45
N ILE A 120 31.36 -12.14 -15.83
CA ILE A 120 30.10 -12.09 -15.10
C ILE A 120 30.28 -11.71 -13.61
N ASP A 121 31.40 -11.18 -13.15
CA ASP A 121 31.69 -10.90 -11.72
C ASP A 121 31.31 -12.05 -10.77
N ALA A 122 31.56 -13.28 -11.17
CA ALA A 122 31.16 -14.47 -10.42
C ALA A 122 31.76 -14.51 -9.01
N TYR A 123 32.97 -14.01 -8.85
CA TYR A 123 33.68 -13.99 -7.56
C TYR A 123 33.04 -13.07 -6.51
N THR A 124 32.24 -12.08 -6.94
CA THR A 124 31.47 -11.21 -6.05
C THR A 124 30.08 -11.76 -5.73
N ALA A 125 29.65 -12.85 -6.41
CA ALA A 125 28.32 -13.43 -6.26
C ALA A 125 27.95 -13.80 -4.80
N PRO A 126 28.84 -14.42 -3.99
CA PRO A 126 28.54 -14.73 -2.59
C PRO A 126 28.29 -13.47 -1.76
N ALA A 127 29.05 -12.39 -1.98
CA ALA A 127 28.85 -11.12 -1.29
C ALA A 127 27.52 -10.45 -1.72
N ARG A 128 27.16 -10.51 -3.01
CA ARG A 128 25.85 -10.05 -3.49
C ARG A 128 24.71 -10.83 -2.87
N ALA A 129 24.79 -12.16 -2.83
CA ALA A 129 23.78 -13.02 -2.21
C ALA A 129 23.65 -12.73 -0.69
N ALA A 130 24.76 -12.56 0.01
CA ALA A 130 24.76 -12.19 1.43
C ALA A 130 24.12 -10.80 1.66
N LYS A 131 24.38 -9.82 0.77
CA LYS A 131 23.75 -8.49 0.83
C LYS A 131 22.23 -8.57 0.60
N LEU A 132 21.76 -9.41 -0.34
CA LEU A 132 20.33 -9.64 -0.58
C LEU A 132 19.68 -10.29 0.64
N LEU A 133 20.29 -11.31 1.22
CA LEU A 133 19.79 -11.97 2.42
C LEU A 133 19.70 -11.00 3.60
N SER A 134 20.76 -10.24 3.87
CA SER A 134 20.74 -9.23 4.95
C SER A 134 19.68 -8.16 4.73
N GLY A 135 19.53 -7.67 3.49
CA GLY A 135 18.50 -6.69 3.13
C GLY A 135 17.07 -7.22 3.27
N LEU A 136 16.88 -8.53 3.15
CA LEU A 136 15.59 -9.20 3.37
C LEU A 136 15.41 -9.68 4.83
N GLY A 137 16.28 -9.23 5.75
CA GLY A 137 16.13 -9.42 7.20
C GLY A 137 16.77 -10.70 7.75
N PHE A 138 17.57 -11.45 6.96
CA PHE A 138 18.29 -12.63 7.46
C PHE A 138 19.55 -12.20 8.20
N SER A 139 19.75 -12.72 9.41
CA SER A 139 20.99 -12.53 10.15
C SER A 139 22.15 -13.31 9.49
N GLN A 140 23.38 -12.88 9.74
CA GLN A 140 24.56 -13.53 9.18
C GLN A 140 24.67 -15.02 9.55
N GLU A 141 24.21 -15.40 10.75
CA GLU A 141 24.18 -16.80 11.19
C GLU A 141 23.15 -17.64 10.41
N GLU A 142 22.11 -16.99 9.90
CA GLU A 142 21.04 -17.66 9.16
C GLU A 142 21.41 -17.96 7.70
N HIS A 143 22.44 -17.30 7.17
CA HIS A 143 22.90 -17.55 5.80
C HIS A 143 23.35 -19.02 5.60
N ALA A 144 23.89 -19.66 6.64
CA ALA A 144 24.33 -21.04 6.62
C ALA A 144 23.23 -22.06 6.97
N LYS A 145 22.06 -21.61 7.48
CA LYS A 145 20.97 -22.52 7.85
C LYS A 145 20.35 -23.15 6.61
N PRO A 146 19.91 -24.43 6.66
CA PRO A 146 19.22 -25.07 5.55
C PRO A 146 17.83 -24.46 5.32
N VAL A 147 17.41 -24.35 4.05
CA VAL A 147 16.12 -23.77 3.64
C VAL A 147 14.93 -24.40 4.36
N LYS A 148 14.96 -25.73 4.61
CA LYS A 148 13.92 -26.45 5.35
C LYS A 148 13.72 -25.98 6.79
N ALA A 149 14.71 -25.34 7.41
CA ALA A 149 14.64 -24.86 8.79
C ALA A 149 13.83 -23.56 8.92
N PHE A 150 13.51 -22.91 7.81
CA PHE A 150 12.76 -21.66 7.79
C PHE A 150 11.26 -21.88 7.67
N SER A 151 10.47 -20.98 8.28
CA SER A 151 9.02 -20.94 8.13
C SER A 151 8.60 -20.56 6.70
N GLY A 152 7.32 -20.76 6.34
CA GLY A 152 6.78 -20.43 5.01
C GLY A 152 7.08 -19.00 4.58
N GLY A 153 6.83 -18.01 5.45
CA GLY A 153 7.11 -16.60 5.14
C GLY A 153 8.60 -16.30 4.91
N TRP A 154 9.48 -16.89 5.72
CA TRP A 154 10.93 -16.77 5.52
C TRP A 154 11.40 -17.45 4.23
N ARG A 155 10.81 -18.60 3.87
CA ARG A 155 11.10 -19.25 2.57
C ARG A 155 10.65 -18.39 1.40
N MET A 156 9.50 -17.69 1.49
CA MET A 156 9.10 -16.72 0.46
C MET A 156 10.12 -15.59 0.29
N ARG A 157 10.72 -15.08 1.38
CA ARG A 157 11.82 -14.10 1.30
C ARG A 157 13.05 -14.69 0.61
N LEU A 158 13.37 -15.98 0.82
CA LEU A 158 14.44 -16.67 0.09
C LEU A 158 14.15 -16.76 -1.41
N ASN A 159 12.90 -17.04 -1.81
CA ASN A 159 12.49 -17.02 -3.23
C ASN A 159 12.67 -15.62 -3.85
N LEU A 160 12.31 -14.58 -3.10
CA LEU A 160 12.52 -13.21 -3.54
C LEU A 160 14.02 -12.92 -3.70
N ALA A 161 14.86 -13.31 -2.73
CA ALA A 161 16.31 -13.15 -2.82
C ALA A 161 16.89 -13.88 -4.04
N GLN A 162 16.43 -15.09 -4.30
CA GLN A 162 16.85 -15.89 -5.46
C GLN A 162 16.46 -15.22 -6.79
N ALA A 163 15.23 -14.68 -6.89
CA ALA A 163 14.80 -13.96 -8.08
C ALA A 163 15.61 -12.66 -8.30
N LEU A 164 15.94 -11.94 -7.21
CA LEU A 164 16.75 -10.72 -7.26
C LEU A 164 18.23 -10.99 -7.55
N MET A 165 18.72 -12.20 -7.27
CA MET A 165 20.09 -12.61 -7.60
C MET A 165 20.28 -12.80 -9.11
N CYS A 166 19.20 -13.16 -9.82
CA CYS A 166 19.22 -13.34 -11.28
C CYS A 166 19.57 -12.01 -11.98
N ARG A 167 20.45 -12.09 -12.98
CA ARG A 167 20.76 -10.96 -13.89
C ARG A 167 19.68 -10.86 -14.97
N ALA A 168 18.48 -10.52 -14.55
CA ALA A 168 17.32 -10.49 -15.42
C ALA A 168 17.28 -9.23 -16.30
N ASP A 169 16.79 -9.38 -17.54
CA ASP A 169 16.37 -8.27 -18.41
C ASP A 169 14.90 -7.93 -18.16
N LEU A 170 14.11 -8.94 -17.72
CA LEU A 170 12.72 -8.80 -17.27
C LEU A 170 12.53 -9.47 -15.92
N LEU A 171 12.13 -8.69 -14.93
CA LEU A 171 11.82 -9.14 -13.57
C LEU A 171 10.31 -9.06 -13.33
N LEU A 172 9.69 -10.17 -12.96
CA LEU A 172 8.27 -10.28 -12.64
C LEU A 172 8.10 -10.53 -11.14
N LEU A 173 7.43 -9.60 -10.44
CA LEU A 173 7.18 -9.67 -9.02
C LEU A 173 5.67 -9.69 -8.75
N ASP A 174 5.17 -10.80 -8.19
CA ASP A 174 3.76 -10.94 -7.78
C ASP A 174 3.66 -10.83 -6.27
N GLU A 175 3.09 -9.72 -5.78
CA GLU A 175 2.93 -9.37 -4.36
C GLU A 175 4.23 -9.51 -3.52
N PRO A 176 5.34 -8.86 -3.92
CA PRO A 176 6.63 -9.06 -3.26
C PRO A 176 6.69 -8.51 -1.84
N THR A 177 5.74 -7.66 -1.45
CA THR A 177 5.65 -7.05 -0.11
C THR A 177 4.96 -7.95 0.92
N ASN A 178 4.28 -9.01 0.48
CA ASN A 178 3.62 -9.92 1.39
C ASN A 178 4.64 -10.62 2.31
N HIS A 179 4.34 -10.68 3.60
CA HIS A 179 5.19 -11.26 4.65
C HIS A 179 6.51 -10.51 4.93
N LEU A 180 6.73 -9.33 4.32
CA LEU A 180 7.85 -8.46 4.63
C LEU A 180 7.44 -7.50 5.76
N ASP A 181 8.37 -7.18 6.65
CA ASP A 181 8.20 -6.08 7.58
C ASP A 181 8.51 -4.74 6.90
N LEU A 182 8.13 -3.67 7.54
CA LEU A 182 8.25 -2.31 7.00
C LEU A 182 9.70 -1.97 6.57
N GLU A 183 10.69 -2.42 7.32
CA GLU A 183 12.11 -2.17 7.03
C GLU A 183 12.55 -2.90 5.76
N THR A 184 12.16 -4.16 5.65
CA THR A 184 12.43 -4.98 4.46
C THR A 184 11.75 -4.42 3.21
N VAL A 185 10.52 -3.90 3.33
CA VAL A 185 9.81 -3.25 2.22
C VAL A 185 10.58 -2.02 1.74
N LEU A 186 11.02 -1.16 2.66
CA LEU A 186 11.83 0.03 2.34
C LEU A 186 13.14 -0.31 1.65
N TRP A 187 13.82 -1.33 2.14
CA TRP A 187 15.04 -1.82 1.51
C TRP A 187 14.75 -2.31 0.08
N LEU A 188 13.67 -3.08 -0.09
CA LEU A 188 13.25 -3.61 -1.40
C LEU A 188 12.91 -2.49 -2.39
N GLU A 189 12.19 -1.45 -1.97
CA GLU A 189 11.90 -0.25 -2.78
C GLU A 189 13.18 0.34 -3.37
N ASN A 190 14.16 0.62 -2.50
CA ASN A 190 15.44 1.20 -2.90
C ASN A 190 16.25 0.25 -3.81
N HIS A 191 16.22 -1.05 -3.49
CA HIS A 191 16.93 -2.04 -4.29
C HIS A 191 16.33 -2.14 -5.70
N LEU A 192 15.01 -2.27 -5.85
CA LEU A 192 14.32 -2.32 -7.14
C LEU A 192 14.54 -1.04 -7.96
N ALA A 193 14.57 0.12 -7.30
CA ALA A 193 14.87 1.39 -7.98
C ALA A 193 16.28 1.43 -8.59
N SER A 194 17.24 0.71 -8.00
CA SER A 194 18.64 0.66 -8.48
C SER A 194 18.88 -0.35 -9.60
N LEU A 195 17.97 -1.31 -9.82
CA LEU A 195 18.16 -2.36 -10.83
C LEU A 195 17.96 -1.81 -12.26
N PRO A 196 18.89 -2.08 -13.20
CA PRO A 196 18.82 -1.57 -14.58
C PRO A 196 17.94 -2.43 -15.51
N CYS A 197 17.05 -3.28 -14.99
CA CYS A 197 16.18 -4.17 -15.75
C CYS A 197 14.76 -3.63 -15.92
N THR A 198 14.01 -4.22 -16.86
CA THR A 198 12.56 -3.99 -16.98
C THR A 198 11.86 -4.75 -15.85
N GLN A 199 10.93 -4.10 -15.16
CA GLN A 199 10.24 -4.69 -14.02
C GLN A 199 8.74 -4.61 -14.23
N ILE A 200 8.01 -5.69 -13.95
CA ILE A 200 6.56 -5.67 -13.85
C ILE A 200 6.20 -6.17 -12.46
N ILE A 201 5.54 -5.32 -11.71
CA ILE A 201 5.26 -5.52 -10.29
C ILE A 201 3.75 -5.52 -10.09
N ILE A 202 3.21 -6.60 -9.57
CA ILE A 202 1.86 -6.65 -9.03
C ILE A 202 1.99 -6.38 -7.54
N SER A 203 1.31 -5.36 -7.04
CA SER A 203 1.20 -5.12 -5.60
C SER A 203 -0.12 -4.42 -5.28
N HIS A 204 -0.61 -4.63 -4.07
CA HIS A 204 -1.73 -3.93 -3.48
C HIS A 204 -1.28 -2.87 -2.46
N ASP A 205 0.01 -2.63 -2.33
CA ASP A 205 0.58 -1.57 -1.50
C ASP A 205 0.78 -0.30 -2.35
N ARG A 206 0.05 0.77 -2.01
CA ARG A 206 0.07 2.05 -2.73
C ARG A 206 1.43 2.74 -2.64
N ASP A 207 2.00 2.79 -1.43
CA ASP A 207 3.24 3.50 -1.18
C ASP A 207 4.41 2.80 -1.86
N PHE A 208 4.42 1.46 -1.79
CA PHE A 208 5.37 0.65 -2.52
C PHE A 208 5.28 0.84 -4.04
N LEU A 209 4.07 0.84 -4.61
CA LEU A 209 3.89 1.10 -6.05
C LEU A 209 4.36 2.50 -6.43
N ASN A 210 4.10 3.52 -5.59
CA ASN A 210 4.56 4.88 -5.85
C ASN A 210 6.08 5.01 -5.83
N ALA A 211 6.75 4.30 -4.91
CA ALA A 211 8.21 4.34 -4.78
C ALA A 211 8.92 3.48 -5.84
N ALA A 212 8.41 2.26 -6.09
CA ALA A 212 9.09 1.29 -6.94
C ALA A 212 8.82 1.49 -8.43
N THR A 213 7.67 2.08 -8.85
CA THR A 213 7.24 2.10 -10.24
C THR A 213 7.32 3.48 -10.88
N THR A 214 7.51 3.51 -12.21
CA THR A 214 7.54 4.74 -13.04
C THR A 214 6.37 4.79 -14.01
N HIS A 215 5.73 3.67 -14.28
CA HIS A 215 4.59 3.52 -15.18
C HIS A 215 3.57 2.60 -14.53
N THR A 216 2.31 2.75 -14.94
CA THR A 216 1.22 1.91 -14.45
C THR A 216 0.46 1.31 -15.63
N ILE A 217 0.17 0.02 -15.57
CA ILE A 217 -0.74 -0.68 -16.48
C ILE A 217 -1.93 -1.17 -15.67
N GLU A 218 -3.11 -0.66 -16.02
CA GLU A 218 -4.38 -1.10 -15.42
C GLU A 218 -5.01 -2.21 -16.26
N LEU A 219 -5.31 -3.33 -15.62
CA LEU A 219 -6.12 -4.39 -16.20
C LEU A 219 -7.58 -4.17 -15.79
N SER A 220 -8.36 -3.53 -16.66
CA SER A 220 -9.76 -3.26 -16.45
C SER A 220 -10.59 -3.51 -17.72
N GLN A 221 -11.83 -3.97 -17.54
CA GLN A 221 -12.75 -4.29 -18.66
C GLN A 221 -12.10 -5.18 -19.73
N GLN A 222 -11.29 -6.17 -19.32
CA GLN A 222 -10.58 -7.11 -20.20
C GLN A 222 -9.55 -6.42 -21.14
N LYS A 223 -9.17 -5.17 -20.85
CA LYS A 223 -8.20 -4.36 -21.61
C LYS A 223 -6.99 -4.00 -20.73
N LEU A 224 -5.88 -3.68 -21.40
CA LEU A 224 -4.68 -3.14 -20.77
C LEU A 224 -4.61 -1.63 -21.06
N ASN A 225 -4.74 -0.82 -20.04
CA ASN A 225 -4.64 0.65 -20.14
C ASN A 225 -3.30 1.09 -19.56
N THR A 226 -2.47 1.76 -20.37
CA THR A 226 -1.15 2.21 -19.96
C THR A 226 -1.18 3.68 -19.55
N TYR A 227 -0.49 4.00 -18.44
CA TYR A 227 -0.33 5.34 -17.88
C TYR A 227 1.14 5.65 -17.68
N GLY A 228 1.59 6.85 -18.05
CA GLY A 228 3.00 7.27 -18.05
C GLY A 228 3.55 7.74 -16.71
N GLY A 229 2.95 7.33 -15.59
CA GLY A 229 3.37 7.71 -14.24
C GLY A 229 3.13 6.59 -13.22
N ASN A 230 3.49 6.86 -11.97
CA ASN A 230 3.27 5.97 -10.84
C ASN A 230 1.77 5.84 -10.48
N TYR A 231 1.47 5.14 -9.38
CA TYR A 231 0.09 4.87 -8.97
C TYR A 231 -0.72 6.14 -8.68
N ASP A 232 -0.14 7.16 -8.06
CA ASP A 232 -0.84 8.44 -7.80
C ASP A 232 -1.13 9.22 -9.07
N PHE A 233 -0.21 9.20 -10.04
CA PHE A 233 -0.46 9.75 -11.36
C PHE A 233 -1.62 9.03 -12.06
N TYR A 234 -1.61 7.68 -12.00
CA TYR A 234 -2.71 6.88 -12.53
C TYR A 234 -4.06 7.27 -11.95
N LEU A 235 -4.17 7.43 -10.62
CA LEU A 235 -5.43 7.83 -9.97
C LEU A 235 -5.95 9.17 -10.50
N LYS A 236 -5.07 10.16 -10.63
CA LYS A 236 -5.42 11.50 -11.17
C LYS A 236 -5.87 11.41 -12.62
N GLU A 237 -5.12 10.74 -13.44
CA GLU A 237 -5.41 10.58 -14.88
C GLU A 237 -6.71 9.79 -15.11
N ARG A 238 -6.93 8.70 -14.35
CA ARG A 238 -8.17 7.91 -14.38
C ARG A 238 -9.38 8.76 -14.00
N ALA A 239 -9.29 9.51 -12.90
CA ALA A 239 -10.37 10.40 -12.47
C ALA A 239 -10.70 11.45 -13.56
N GLN A 240 -9.69 12.05 -14.18
CA GLN A 240 -9.85 13.00 -15.27
C GLN A 240 -10.50 12.37 -16.52
N ARG A 241 -10.07 11.16 -16.90
CA ARG A 241 -10.67 10.43 -18.04
C ARG A 241 -12.13 10.10 -17.80
N LEU A 242 -12.47 9.61 -16.59
CA LEU A 242 -13.85 9.31 -16.22
C LEU A 242 -14.73 10.58 -16.22
N ALA A 243 -14.25 11.68 -15.68
CA ALA A 243 -14.93 12.97 -15.68
C ALA A 243 -15.18 13.48 -17.12
N ASN A 244 -14.16 13.38 -17.99
CA ASN A 244 -14.27 13.76 -19.40
C ASN A 244 -15.26 12.87 -20.14
N GLN A 245 -15.23 11.54 -19.93
CA GLN A 245 -16.17 10.59 -20.53
C GLN A 245 -17.60 10.88 -20.09
N GLN A 246 -17.83 11.12 -18.80
CA GLN A 246 -19.15 11.45 -18.26
C GLN A 246 -19.68 12.77 -18.84
N SER A 247 -18.83 13.79 -18.93
CA SER A 247 -19.20 15.07 -19.56
C SER A 247 -19.54 14.90 -21.03
N ALA A 248 -18.75 14.11 -21.78
CA ALA A 248 -19.02 13.81 -23.19
C ALA A 248 -20.34 13.03 -23.36
N TYR A 249 -20.60 12.04 -22.49
CA TYR A 249 -21.85 11.29 -22.46
C TYR A 249 -23.05 12.22 -22.21
N THR A 250 -23.00 13.07 -21.19
CA THR A 250 -24.08 14.00 -20.86
C THR A 250 -24.39 14.94 -22.04
N LYS A 251 -23.35 15.56 -22.64
CA LYS A 251 -23.50 16.41 -23.83
C LYS A 251 -24.09 15.65 -25.03
N GLN A 252 -23.69 14.38 -25.19
CA GLN A 252 -24.26 13.55 -26.27
C GLN A 252 -25.72 13.23 -25.99
N GLN A 253 -26.12 12.89 -24.75
CA GLN A 253 -27.51 12.63 -24.39
C GLN A 253 -28.40 13.87 -24.59
N GLU A 254 -27.92 15.06 -24.21
CA GLU A 254 -28.64 16.31 -24.51
C GLU A 254 -28.83 16.53 -26.02
N LYS A 255 -27.79 16.29 -26.82
CA LYS A 255 -27.87 16.38 -28.28
C LYS A 255 -28.85 15.37 -28.85
N ILE A 256 -28.84 14.13 -28.39
CA ILE A 256 -29.80 13.08 -28.80
C ILE A 256 -31.21 13.52 -28.45
N LYS A 257 -31.47 13.98 -27.22
CA LYS A 257 -32.77 14.47 -26.75
C LYS A 257 -33.24 15.65 -27.60
N HIS A 258 -32.38 16.58 -27.94
CA HIS A 258 -32.71 17.72 -28.81
C HIS A 258 -33.06 17.28 -30.24
N LEU A 259 -32.28 16.37 -30.85
CA LEU A 259 -32.57 15.82 -32.17
C LEU A 259 -33.87 15.05 -32.17
N GLN A 260 -34.12 14.22 -31.16
CA GLN A 260 -35.35 13.45 -31.00
C GLN A 260 -36.58 14.36 -30.89
N SER A 261 -36.54 15.37 -30.02
CA SER A 261 -37.63 16.33 -29.84
C SER A 261 -37.95 17.10 -31.12
N PHE A 262 -36.92 17.43 -31.91
CA PHE A 262 -37.13 18.06 -33.23
C PHE A 262 -37.79 17.09 -34.22
N ILE A 263 -37.33 15.85 -34.30
CA ILE A 263 -37.91 14.81 -35.16
C ILE A 263 -39.38 14.60 -34.81
N ASP A 264 -39.70 14.42 -33.52
CA ASP A 264 -41.07 14.17 -33.05
C ASP A 264 -42.03 15.33 -33.37
N ARG A 265 -41.54 16.59 -33.23
CA ARG A 265 -42.33 17.79 -33.51
C ARG A 265 -42.61 18.02 -35.01
N PHE A 266 -41.66 17.63 -35.87
CA PHE A 266 -41.69 18.00 -37.29
C PHE A 266 -41.86 16.83 -38.27
N LYS A 267 -41.85 15.58 -37.81
CA LYS A 267 -42.01 14.37 -38.62
C LYS A 267 -43.30 14.37 -39.48
N ALA A 268 -44.38 14.96 -38.97
CA ALA A 268 -45.70 15.00 -39.63
C ALA A 268 -45.92 16.25 -40.52
N LYS A 269 -44.99 17.24 -40.54
CA LYS A 269 -45.17 18.48 -41.33
C LYS A 269 -44.44 18.37 -42.68
N ALA A 270 -45.17 18.40 -43.80
CA ALA A 270 -44.62 18.24 -45.14
C ALA A 270 -43.49 19.25 -45.49
N THR A 271 -43.60 20.50 -45.03
CA THR A 271 -42.62 21.56 -45.28
C THR A 271 -41.27 21.37 -44.58
N LYS A 272 -41.20 20.51 -43.54
CA LYS A 272 -39.95 20.24 -42.77
C LYS A 272 -39.56 18.77 -42.78
N ALA A 273 -40.26 17.92 -43.55
CA ALA A 273 -40.00 16.47 -43.62
C ALA A 273 -38.56 16.14 -44.03
N THR A 274 -38.01 16.86 -45.02
CA THR A 274 -36.62 16.67 -45.48
C THR A 274 -35.59 16.99 -44.37
N GLN A 275 -35.85 18.03 -43.57
CA GLN A 275 -34.98 18.37 -42.43
C GLN A 275 -35.06 17.34 -41.29
N ALA A 276 -36.27 16.81 -41.02
CA ALA A 276 -36.48 15.74 -40.07
C ALA A 276 -35.77 14.45 -40.50
N GLN A 277 -35.86 14.07 -41.80
CA GLN A 277 -35.11 12.93 -42.35
C GLN A 277 -33.57 13.10 -42.24
N SER A 278 -33.04 14.31 -42.53
CA SER A 278 -31.62 14.60 -42.36
C SER A 278 -31.17 14.40 -40.92
N ARG A 279 -31.96 14.87 -39.94
CA ARG A 279 -31.67 14.69 -38.51
C ARG A 279 -31.82 13.24 -38.03
N MET A 280 -32.76 12.47 -38.57
CA MET A 280 -32.86 11.02 -38.34
C MET A 280 -31.59 10.29 -38.82
N LYS A 281 -31.11 10.63 -40.03
CA LYS A 281 -29.83 10.08 -40.53
C LYS A 281 -28.64 10.49 -39.69
N ALA A 282 -28.60 11.72 -39.17
CA ALA A 282 -27.57 12.18 -38.26
C ALA A 282 -27.61 11.44 -36.92
N LEU A 283 -28.80 11.18 -36.37
CA LEU A 283 -28.99 10.40 -35.15
C LEU A 283 -28.56 8.94 -35.34
N ALA A 284 -28.88 8.33 -36.47
CA ALA A 284 -28.49 6.94 -36.79
C ALA A 284 -26.98 6.76 -37.02
N LYS A 285 -26.24 7.83 -37.37
CA LYS A 285 -24.79 7.83 -37.54
C LYS A 285 -24.01 8.18 -36.27
N LEU A 286 -24.69 8.56 -35.18
CA LEU A 286 -24.04 8.91 -33.93
C LEU A 286 -23.51 7.64 -33.26
N GLU A 287 -22.20 7.55 -33.14
CA GLU A 287 -21.56 6.54 -32.26
C GLU A 287 -21.95 6.83 -30.81
N LEU A 288 -22.59 5.87 -30.16
CA LEU A 288 -23.05 6.03 -28.79
C LEU A 288 -21.85 5.96 -27.84
N ILE A 289 -21.61 7.05 -27.11
CA ILE A 289 -20.64 7.07 -26.00
C ILE A 289 -21.31 6.32 -24.84
N ALA A 290 -20.65 5.27 -24.34
CA ALA A 290 -21.10 4.60 -23.13
C ALA A 290 -20.95 5.53 -21.92
N PRO A 291 -21.88 5.50 -20.95
CA PRO A 291 -21.70 6.21 -19.69
C PRO A 291 -20.37 5.78 -19.04
N ALA A 292 -19.73 6.67 -18.30
CA ALA A 292 -18.61 6.27 -17.49
C ALA A 292 -19.12 5.21 -16.50
N HIS A 293 -18.64 3.97 -16.65
CA HIS A 293 -18.86 2.95 -15.62
C HIS A 293 -18.04 3.34 -14.40
N LEU A 294 -18.65 4.13 -13.54
CA LEU A 294 -18.25 4.18 -12.15
C LEU A 294 -18.73 2.85 -11.55
N ASP A 295 -17.83 1.87 -11.49
CA ASP A 295 -18.07 0.76 -10.57
C ASP A 295 -18.44 1.38 -9.23
N SER A 296 -19.55 0.96 -8.62
CA SER A 296 -19.92 1.44 -7.29
C SER A 296 -18.72 1.16 -6.37
N GLU A 297 -18.15 2.22 -5.81
CA GLU A 297 -17.08 2.09 -4.84
C GLU A 297 -17.58 1.17 -3.73
N PHE A 298 -16.81 0.13 -3.45
CA PHE A 298 -17.12 -0.73 -2.33
C PHE A 298 -16.91 0.09 -1.05
N SER A 299 -17.94 0.18 -0.22
CA SER A 299 -17.86 0.86 1.07
C SER A 299 -18.66 0.08 2.11
N PHE A 300 -18.19 0.10 3.32
CA PHE A 300 -18.87 -0.45 4.48
C PHE A 300 -18.52 0.38 5.72
N GLU A 301 -19.32 0.27 6.75
CA GLU A 301 -19.12 0.98 8.01
C GLU A 301 -19.28 0.01 9.17
N PHE A 302 -18.53 0.24 10.24
CA PHE A 302 -18.79 -0.43 11.51
C PHE A 302 -19.96 0.29 12.20
N GLU A 303 -20.95 -0.48 12.63
CA GLU A 303 -22.01 0.09 13.47
C GLU A 303 -21.43 0.60 14.79
N GLN A 304 -22.02 1.69 15.30
CA GLN A 304 -21.60 2.24 16.59
C GLN A 304 -21.88 1.23 17.72
N PRO A 305 -20.88 0.95 18.58
CA PRO A 305 -21.08 0.02 19.69
C PRO A 305 -22.17 0.51 20.65
N ALA A 306 -23.09 -0.37 21.02
CA ALA A 306 -24.16 -0.04 21.95
C ALA A 306 -23.67 0.31 23.37
N HIS A 307 -22.51 -0.22 23.75
CA HIS A 307 -21.87 0.00 25.05
C HIS A 307 -20.38 0.24 24.87
N LEU A 308 -19.87 1.26 25.55
CA LEU A 308 -18.48 1.66 25.54
C LEU A 308 -17.95 1.73 26.98
N PRO A 309 -17.64 0.58 27.61
CA PRO A 309 -17.10 0.57 28.97
C PRO A 309 -15.70 1.22 28.99
N ASN A 310 -15.32 1.80 30.13
CA ASN A 310 -14.01 2.41 30.33
C ASN A 310 -13.44 2.01 31.72
N PRO A 311 -12.28 1.32 31.79
CA PRO A 311 -11.53 0.76 30.66
C PRO A 311 -12.22 -0.46 30.03
N LEU A 312 -11.93 -0.72 28.74
CA LEU A 312 -12.36 -1.91 28.03
C LEU A 312 -11.63 -3.16 28.52
N LEU A 313 -10.30 -3.02 28.68
CA LEU A 313 -9.40 -4.10 29.10
C LEU A 313 -8.18 -3.52 29.82
N ARG A 314 -7.71 -4.23 30.85
CA ARG A 314 -6.49 -3.89 31.60
C ARG A 314 -5.60 -5.11 31.77
N MET A 315 -4.31 -4.92 31.55
CA MET A 315 -3.26 -5.90 31.76
C MET A 315 -2.36 -5.41 32.90
N ASP A 316 -2.20 -6.23 33.95
CA ASP A 316 -1.36 -5.92 35.10
C ASP A 316 -0.25 -6.98 35.23
N GLY A 317 1.02 -6.58 34.96
CA GLY A 317 2.20 -7.41 35.06
C GLY A 317 2.17 -8.69 34.21
N VAL A 318 1.51 -8.65 33.05
CA VAL A 318 1.26 -9.82 32.23
C VAL A 318 2.55 -10.30 31.53
N SER A 319 2.83 -11.59 31.64
CA SER A 319 3.87 -12.27 30.86
C SER A 319 3.24 -13.34 29.98
N LEU A 320 3.70 -13.41 28.71
CA LEU A 320 3.16 -14.32 27.69
C LEU A 320 4.22 -15.32 27.27
N ALA A 321 3.86 -16.60 27.23
CA ALA A 321 4.79 -17.70 26.91
C ALA A 321 4.12 -18.80 26.09
N TYR A 322 4.93 -19.57 25.38
CA TYR A 322 4.56 -20.87 24.82
C TYR A 322 5.42 -21.95 25.50
N GLY A 323 4.78 -22.77 26.31
CA GLY A 323 5.49 -23.69 27.19
C GLY A 323 6.45 -22.92 28.12
N ASP A 324 7.71 -23.31 28.16
CA ASP A 324 8.75 -22.65 29.00
C ASP A 324 9.36 -21.41 28.34
N HIS A 325 9.04 -21.12 27.08
CA HIS A 325 9.63 -20.01 26.35
C HIS A 325 8.81 -18.72 26.53
N ILE A 326 9.31 -17.79 27.34
CA ILE A 326 8.67 -16.48 27.54
C ILE A 326 8.96 -15.59 26.35
N ILE A 327 7.90 -15.08 25.70
CA ILE A 327 7.96 -14.18 24.55
C ILE A 327 7.91 -12.72 25.01
N LEU A 328 6.97 -12.38 25.88
CA LEU A 328 6.78 -11.03 26.40
C LEU A 328 6.71 -11.05 27.92
N LYS A 329 7.30 -10.03 28.57
CA LYS A 329 7.40 -9.95 30.03
C LYS A 329 6.83 -8.64 30.56
N ASN A 330 6.17 -8.74 31.72
CA ASN A 330 5.74 -7.60 32.55
C ASN A 330 4.99 -6.51 31.77
N ILE A 331 3.97 -6.91 30.98
CA ILE A 331 3.14 -5.99 30.23
C ILE A 331 2.14 -5.31 31.17
N ASN A 332 2.14 -3.97 31.13
CA ASN A 332 1.15 -3.14 31.81
C ASN A 332 0.49 -2.25 30.76
N LEU A 333 -0.80 -2.43 30.52
CA LEU A 333 -1.56 -1.69 29.52
C LEU A 333 -3.00 -1.50 29.97
N SER A 334 -3.54 -0.30 29.81
CA SER A 334 -4.97 -0.02 29.94
C SER A 334 -5.51 0.43 28.60
N LEU A 335 -6.51 -0.30 28.10
CA LEU A 335 -7.22 0.07 26.87
C LEU A 335 -8.49 0.85 27.22
N GLU A 336 -8.47 2.11 26.92
CA GLU A 336 -9.61 2.99 27.09
C GLU A 336 -10.49 3.02 25.83
N ASN A 337 -11.72 3.47 26.00
CA ASN A 337 -12.60 3.65 24.87
C ASN A 337 -12.05 4.68 23.87
N GLY A 338 -12.13 4.38 22.57
CA GLY A 338 -11.62 5.24 21.49
C GLY A 338 -10.09 5.21 21.33
N ALA A 339 -9.35 4.43 22.13
CA ALA A 339 -7.90 4.29 21.96
C ALA A 339 -7.56 3.62 20.63
N ARG A 340 -6.63 4.20 19.87
CA ARG A 340 -6.23 3.74 18.53
C ARG A 340 -4.72 3.51 18.49
N PHE A 341 -4.30 2.27 18.67
CA PHE A 341 -2.90 1.89 18.72
C PHE A 341 -2.44 1.19 17.45
N GLY A 342 -1.33 1.67 16.87
CA GLY A 342 -0.51 0.91 15.93
C GLY A 342 0.53 0.08 16.68
N LEU A 343 0.58 -1.23 16.48
CA LEU A 343 1.55 -2.12 17.13
C LEU A 343 2.74 -2.37 16.21
N LEU A 344 3.89 -1.81 16.60
CA LEU A 344 5.16 -1.87 15.87
C LEU A 344 6.11 -2.94 16.45
N GLY A 345 7.02 -3.42 15.62
CA GLY A 345 8.06 -4.37 16.00
C GLY A 345 8.44 -5.28 14.85
N VAL A 346 9.64 -5.85 14.90
CA VAL A 346 10.15 -6.79 13.88
C VAL A 346 9.31 -8.07 13.81
N ASN A 347 9.43 -8.80 12.70
CA ASN A 347 8.79 -10.10 12.59
C ASN A 347 9.38 -11.08 13.63
N GLY A 348 8.49 -11.80 14.32
CA GLY A 348 8.88 -12.69 15.42
C GLY A 348 9.04 -12.01 16.80
N SER A 349 8.86 -10.69 16.92
CA SER A 349 8.96 -9.99 18.22
C SER A 349 7.83 -10.34 19.22
N GLY A 350 6.75 -10.98 18.78
CA GLY A 350 5.63 -11.36 19.64
C GLY A 350 4.34 -10.56 19.40
N LYS A 351 4.22 -9.79 18.31
CA LYS A 351 3.00 -9.02 17.96
C LYS A 351 1.74 -9.87 17.98
N SER A 352 1.72 -10.95 17.19
CA SER A 352 0.57 -11.87 17.13
C SER A 352 0.33 -12.60 18.46
N THR A 353 1.38 -12.85 19.25
CA THR A 353 1.25 -13.42 20.60
C THR A 353 0.51 -12.45 21.54
N PHE A 354 0.86 -11.16 21.47
CA PHE A 354 0.18 -10.11 22.23
C PHE A 354 -1.29 -9.97 21.82
N ILE A 355 -1.58 -9.92 20.53
CA ILE A 355 -2.97 -9.87 20.02
C ILE A 355 -3.79 -11.10 20.46
N LYS A 356 -3.21 -12.32 20.37
CA LYS A 356 -3.88 -13.54 20.84
C LYS A 356 -4.21 -13.52 22.33
N ALA A 357 -3.34 -12.93 23.16
CA ALA A 357 -3.61 -12.78 24.59
C ALA A 357 -4.76 -11.80 24.84
N LEU A 358 -4.80 -10.68 24.13
CA LEU A 358 -5.93 -9.73 24.20
C LEU A 358 -7.25 -10.36 23.74
N ALA A 359 -7.21 -11.13 22.64
CA ALA A 359 -8.36 -11.85 22.11
C ALA A 359 -8.85 -13.00 23.03
N GLY A 360 -8.03 -13.40 24.02
CA GLY A 360 -8.37 -14.51 24.94
C GLY A 360 -7.99 -15.90 24.41
N SER A 361 -7.34 -15.98 23.24
CA SER A 361 -6.89 -17.24 22.66
C SER A 361 -5.59 -17.77 23.31
N LEU A 362 -4.85 -16.92 24.03
CA LEU A 362 -3.65 -17.28 24.79
C LEU A 362 -3.83 -16.81 26.25
N GLN A 363 -3.65 -17.73 27.19
CA GLN A 363 -3.67 -17.40 28.62
C GLN A 363 -2.32 -16.83 29.05
N PRO A 364 -2.28 -15.85 29.97
CA PRO A 364 -1.03 -15.32 30.50
C PRO A 364 -0.31 -16.38 31.36
N ALA A 365 1.03 -16.43 31.22
CA ALA A 365 1.87 -17.26 32.08
C ALA A 365 2.05 -16.65 33.47
N ALA A 366 1.97 -15.32 33.60
CA ALA A 366 1.98 -14.57 34.85
C ALA A 366 1.20 -13.26 34.68
N GLY A 367 0.77 -12.65 35.79
CA GLY A 367 -0.08 -11.45 35.79
C GLY A 367 -1.54 -11.77 35.52
N GLN A 368 -2.33 -10.72 35.29
CA GLN A 368 -3.76 -10.89 35.02
C GLN A 368 -4.25 -9.95 33.93
N ILE A 369 -5.24 -10.42 33.16
CA ILE A 369 -5.97 -9.66 32.16
C ILE A 369 -7.39 -9.46 32.61
N ILE A 370 -7.77 -8.24 32.96
CA ILE A 370 -9.09 -7.87 33.42
C ILE A 370 -9.88 -7.35 32.23
N ARG A 371 -11.02 -7.96 31.92
CA ARG A 371 -11.90 -7.58 30.81
C ARG A 371 -13.22 -7.04 31.35
N SER A 372 -13.76 -6.02 30.71
CA SER A 372 -15.12 -5.56 31.05
C SER A 372 -16.18 -6.60 30.64
N ASP A 373 -17.24 -6.75 31.43
CA ASP A 373 -18.34 -7.68 31.12
C ASP A 373 -19.07 -7.38 29.81
N LYS A 374 -18.96 -6.13 29.31
CA LYS A 374 -19.59 -5.69 28.06
C LYS A 374 -18.57 -5.57 26.92
N LEU A 375 -17.40 -6.20 27.04
CA LEU A 375 -16.38 -6.22 26.01
C LEU A 375 -16.79 -7.16 24.88
N ASN A 376 -16.92 -6.64 23.67
CA ASN A 376 -17.13 -7.39 22.45
C ASN A 376 -15.93 -7.21 21.52
N ILE A 377 -15.13 -8.26 21.39
CA ILE A 377 -13.88 -8.24 20.63
C ILE A 377 -14.14 -8.71 19.20
N GLY A 378 -13.86 -7.83 18.22
CA GLY A 378 -13.71 -8.22 16.84
C GLY A 378 -12.25 -8.55 16.56
N TYR A 379 -11.95 -9.80 16.33
CA TYR A 379 -10.58 -10.24 16.04
C TYR A 379 -10.44 -10.68 14.59
N PHE A 380 -9.57 -10.00 13.85
CA PHE A 380 -9.15 -10.38 12.52
C PHE A 380 -7.73 -10.95 12.61
N ALA A 381 -7.61 -12.27 12.55
CA ALA A 381 -6.35 -12.99 12.67
C ALA A 381 -5.63 -13.07 11.33
N GLN A 382 -4.29 -13.18 11.33
CA GLN A 382 -3.47 -13.38 10.13
C GLN A 382 -3.94 -14.58 9.28
N HIS A 383 -4.46 -15.66 9.92
CA HIS A 383 -5.00 -16.85 9.25
C HIS A 383 -6.54 -16.91 9.32
N GLN A 384 -7.21 -15.74 9.27
CA GLN A 384 -8.67 -15.68 9.36
C GLN A 384 -9.38 -16.46 8.25
N LEU A 385 -8.74 -16.60 7.09
CA LEU A 385 -9.29 -17.36 5.97
C LEU A 385 -9.35 -18.87 6.24
N ASP A 386 -8.48 -19.39 7.09
CA ASP A 386 -8.43 -20.83 7.45
C ASP A 386 -9.62 -21.25 8.34
N ILE A 387 -10.30 -20.26 8.96
CA ILE A 387 -11.49 -20.50 9.79
C ILE A 387 -12.74 -20.72 8.90
N LEU A 388 -12.70 -20.22 7.67
CA LEU A 388 -13.82 -20.34 6.74
C LEU A 388 -13.95 -21.79 6.25
N ARG A 389 -15.18 -22.30 6.26
CA ARG A 389 -15.48 -23.64 5.75
C ARG A 389 -15.82 -23.60 4.27
N ASP A 390 -14.95 -24.14 3.47
CA ASP A 390 -15.07 -24.15 2.00
C ASP A 390 -16.33 -24.85 1.46
N ASP A 391 -16.87 -25.78 2.23
CA ASP A 391 -18.10 -26.53 1.91
C ASP A 391 -19.40 -25.79 2.27
N GLN A 392 -19.32 -24.62 2.90
CA GLN A 392 -20.44 -23.83 3.35
C GLN A 392 -20.60 -22.51 2.58
N SER A 393 -21.77 -21.85 2.74
CA SER A 393 -22.09 -20.59 2.06
C SER A 393 -21.80 -19.36 2.93
N PRO A 394 -21.70 -18.14 2.35
CA PRO A 394 -21.60 -16.89 3.11
C PRO A 394 -22.74 -16.71 4.12
N VAL A 395 -23.98 -16.99 3.71
CA VAL A 395 -25.15 -16.95 4.61
C VAL A 395 -24.96 -17.86 5.81
N TRP A 396 -24.49 -19.09 5.59
CA TRP A 396 -24.24 -20.04 6.68
C TRP A 396 -23.22 -19.49 7.69
N HIS A 397 -22.13 -18.87 7.24
CA HIS A 397 -21.09 -18.32 8.12
C HIS A 397 -21.66 -17.21 9.03
N ILE A 398 -22.47 -16.31 8.50
CA ILE A 398 -23.11 -15.26 9.31
C ILE A 398 -24.17 -15.88 10.24
N GLN A 399 -24.94 -16.86 9.77
CA GLN A 399 -25.96 -17.53 10.58
C GLN A 399 -25.37 -18.23 11.81
N GLN A 400 -24.13 -18.77 11.71
CA GLN A 400 -23.43 -19.35 12.86
C GLN A 400 -23.10 -18.32 13.94
N LEU A 401 -22.86 -17.06 13.58
CA LEU A 401 -22.61 -15.96 14.52
C LEU A 401 -23.92 -15.49 15.20
N SER A 402 -25.03 -15.60 14.50
CA SER A 402 -26.34 -15.14 14.98
C SER A 402 -27.45 -16.11 14.55
N PRO A 403 -27.64 -17.25 15.27
CA PRO A 403 -28.59 -18.29 14.89
C PRO A 403 -30.04 -17.80 14.74
N GLU A 404 -30.43 -16.78 15.51
CA GLU A 404 -31.79 -16.22 15.50
C GLU A 404 -32.03 -15.17 14.41
N ALA A 405 -30.98 -14.75 13.70
CA ALA A 405 -31.12 -13.74 12.64
C ALA A 405 -31.91 -14.31 11.45
N LYS A 406 -32.78 -13.48 10.87
CA LYS A 406 -33.54 -13.87 9.68
C LYS A 406 -32.63 -13.94 8.46
N GLU A 407 -32.77 -14.98 7.66
CA GLU A 407 -31.95 -15.17 6.45
C GLU A 407 -32.01 -13.97 5.51
N GLN A 408 -33.16 -13.29 5.40
CA GLN A 408 -33.31 -12.11 4.56
C GLN A 408 -32.43 -10.95 5.02
N ASP A 409 -32.31 -10.74 6.35
CA ASP A 409 -31.48 -9.68 6.92
C ASP A 409 -29.99 -9.97 6.65
N ILE A 410 -29.58 -11.23 6.78
CA ILE A 410 -28.24 -11.70 6.44
C ILE A 410 -27.94 -11.48 4.95
N ARG A 411 -28.86 -11.83 4.06
CA ARG A 411 -28.70 -11.62 2.61
C ARG A 411 -28.59 -10.15 2.25
N ASN A 412 -29.42 -9.29 2.87
CA ASN A 412 -29.36 -7.83 2.66
C ASN A 412 -28.01 -7.27 3.10
N PHE A 413 -27.52 -7.69 4.30
CA PHE A 413 -26.22 -7.30 4.80
C PHE A 413 -25.07 -7.77 3.88
N LEU A 414 -25.07 -9.04 3.50
CA LEU A 414 -24.08 -9.62 2.57
C LEU A 414 -24.10 -8.94 1.20
N GLY A 415 -25.28 -8.45 0.76
CA GLY A 415 -25.40 -7.65 -0.46
C GLY A 415 -24.55 -6.38 -0.43
N GLY A 416 -24.45 -5.70 0.73
CA GLY A 416 -23.54 -4.57 0.95
C GLY A 416 -22.05 -4.95 0.80
N PHE A 417 -21.72 -6.22 1.03
CA PHE A 417 -20.39 -6.79 0.79
C PHE A 417 -20.25 -7.44 -0.59
N HIS A 418 -21.12 -7.11 -1.55
CA HIS A 418 -21.13 -7.64 -2.92
C HIS A 418 -21.31 -9.17 -3.03
N PHE A 419 -21.94 -9.82 -2.03
CA PHE A 419 -22.41 -11.19 -2.14
C PHE A 419 -23.88 -11.17 -2.56
N VAL A 420 -24.14 -11.08 -3.87
CA VAL A 420 -25.47 -10.89 -4.43
C VAL A 420 -25.98 -12.19 -5.07
N GLY A 421 -27.28 -12.45 -4.97
CA GLY A 421 -27.94 -13.59 -5.60
C GLY A 421 -27.35 -14.93 -5.14
N ASP A 422 -26.98 -15.79 -6.09
CA ASP A 422 -26.45 -17.13 -5.82
C ASP A 422 -25.11 -17.10 -5.08
N MET A 423 -24.34 -16.01 -5.20
CA MET A 423 -23.06 -15.86 -4.53
C MET A 423 -23.19 -15.87 -3.00
N ALA A 424 -24.33 -15.42 -2.46
CA ALA A 424 -24.59 -15.44 -1.01
C ALA A 424 -24.88 -16.85 -0.50
N THR A 425 -25.40 -17.76 -1.34
CA THR A 425 -25.88 -19.08 -0.96
C THR A 425 -25.05 -20.24 -1.47
N GLN A 426 -24.18 -20.02 -2.47
CA GLN A 426 -23.27 -21.07 -2.96
C GLN A 426 -22.12 -21.32 -1.99
N LYS A 427 -21.50 -22.50 -2.11
CA LYS A 427 -20.29 -22.85 -1.35
C LYS A 427 -19.16 -21.89 -1.66
N ILE A 428 -18.32 -21.58 -0.68
CA ILE A 428 -17.20 -20.64 -0.86
C ILE A 428 -15.93 -21.28 -1.43
N ALA A 429 -15.90 -22.59 -1.64
CA ALA A 429 -14.74 -23.29 -2.24
C ALA A 429 -14.21 -22.64 -3.53
N PRO A 430 -15.05 -22.20 -4.50
CA PRO A 430 -14.58 -21.54 -5.72
C PRO A 430 -14.20 -20.06 -5.54
N PHE A 431 -14.36 -19.48 -4.34
CA PHE A 431 -14.06 -18.07 -4.09
C PHE A 431 -12.56 -17.81 -4.12
N SER A 432 -12.18 -16.69 -4.69
CA SER A 432 -10.82 -16.17 -4.64
C SER A 432 -10.44 -15.78 -3.19
N GLY A 433 -9.14 -15.68 -2.90
CA GLY A 433 -8.65 -15.22 -1.60
C GLY A 433 -9.23 -13.86 -1.19
N GLY A 434 -9.38 -12.93 -2.15
CA GLY A 434 -10.00 -11.63 -1.89
C GLY A 434 -11.50 -11.70 -1.56
N GLU A 435 -12.26 -12.61 -2.19
CA GLU A 435 -13.67 -12.83 -1.86
C GLU A 435 -13.83 -13.46 -0.48
N LYS A 436 -12.96 -14.42 -0.13
CA LYS A 436 -12.91 -15.00 1.22
C LYS A 436 -12.55 -13.95 2.28
N ALA A 437 -11.57 -13.08 2.00
CA ALA A 437 -11.20 -11.98 2.89
C ALA A 437 -12.35 -10.99 3.10
N ARG A 438 -13.11 -10.69 2.04
CA ARG A 438 -14.32 -9.86 2.11
C ARG A 438 -15.39 -10.50 3.00
N LEU A 439 -15.58 -11.82 2.90
CA LEU A 439 -16.49 -12.54 3.79
C LEU A 439 -16.04 -12.47 5.26
N ALA A 440 -14.74 -12.64 5.51
CA ALA A 440 -14.18 -12.53 6.86
C ALA A 440 -14.39 -11.12 7.44
N LEU A 441 -14.21 -10.06 6.63
CA LEU A 441 -14.55 -8.68 7.04
C LEU A 441 -16.05 -8.50 7.30
N ALA A 442 -16.91 -9.07 6.46
CA ALA A 442 -18.36 -9.03 6.70
C ALA A 442 -18.74 -9.69 8.04
N MET A 443 -18.13 -10.85 8.35
CA MET A 443 -18.33 -11.52 9.64
C MET A 443 -17.85 -10.66 10.82
N LEU A 444 -16.75 -9.93 10.67
CA LEU A 444 -16.22 -9.02 11.68
C LEU A 444 -17.19 -7.86 11.95
N VAL A 445 -17.68 -7.22 10.88
CA VAL A 445 -18.62 -6.09 10.96
C VAL A 445 -19.96 -6.53 11.57
N TRP A 446 -20.45 -7.72 11.20
CA TRP A 446 -21.70 -8.27 11.73
C TRP A 446 -21.72 -8.42 13.25
N GLN A 447 -20.56 -8.70 13.85
CA GLN A 447 -20.44 -8.90 15.31
C GLN A 447 -20.57 -7.59 16.12
N LYS A 448 -20.56 -6.41 15.49
CA LYS A 448 -20.64 -5.08 16.13
C LYS A 448 -19.65 -4.92 17.30
N PRO A 449 -18.34 -5.08 17.07
CA PRO A 449 -17.34 -5.04 18.12
C PRO A 449 -17.21 -3.65 18.74
N ASN A 450 -16.76 -3.59 20.02
CA ASN A 450 -16.31 -2.35 20.65
C ASN A 450 -14.79 -2.29 20.85
N LEU A 451 -14.10 -3.41 20.63
CA LEU A 451 -12.64 -3.50 20.51
C LEU A 451 -12.28 -4.25 19.23
N LEU A 452 -11.54 -3.61 18.34
CA LEU A 452 -10.98 -4.24 17.14
C LEU A 452 -9.52 -4.65 17.37
N LEU A 453 -9.22 -5.91 17.15
CA LEU A 453 -7.87 -6.46 17.12
C LEU A 453 -7.59 -6.94 15.70
N LEU A 454 -6.72 -6.20 14.99
CA LEU A 454 -6.46 -6.43 13.56
C LEU A 454 -5.00 -6.84 13.38
N ASP A 455 -4.77 -8.10 12.96
CA ASP A 455 -3.44 -8.65 12.68
C ASP A 455 -3.29 -8.87 11.17
N GLU A 456 -2.61 -7.92 10.50
CA GLU A 456 -2.39 -7.85 9.05
C GLU A 456 -3.69 -7.91 8.23
N PRO A 457 -4.67 -7.01 8.47
CA PRO A 457 -5.99 -7.09 7.84
C PRO A 457 -5.96 -6.77 6.34
N THR A 458 -4.89 -6.20 5.82
CA THR A 458 -4.73 -5.83 4.41
C THR A 458 -4.26 -6.98 3.52
N ASN A 459 -3.82 -8.09 4.12
CA ASN A 459 -3.39 -9.26 3.35
C ASN A 459 -4.55 -9.82 2.51
N HIS A 460 -4.30 -10.09 1.24
CA HIS A 460 -5.27 -10.57 0.25
C HIS A 460 -6.36 -9.57 -0.16
N LEU A 461 -6.38 -8.33 0.41
CA LEU A 461 -7.29 -7.28 -0.03
C LEU A 461 -6.72 -6.57 -1.25
N ASP A 462 -7.58 -6.32 -2.24
CA ASP A 462 -7.23 -5.43 -3.34
C ASP A 462 -7.30 -3.95 -2.91
N LEU A 463 -6.81 -3.06 -3.76
CA LEU A 463 -6.70 -1.63 -3.45
C LEU A 463 -8.06 -0.99 -3.08
N ASP A 464 -9.15 -1.39 -3.76
CA ASP A 464 -10.49 -0.87 -3.47
C ASP A 464 -10.96 -1.29 -2.07
N MET A 465 -10.71 -2.56 -1.70
CA MET A 465 -11.03 -3.11 -0.38
C MET A 465 -10.18 -2.49 0.73
N ARG A 466 -8.88 -2.25 0.49
CA ARG A 466 -8.00 -1.56 1.45
C ARG A 466 -8.48 -0.14 1.71
N HIS A 467 -8.86 0.58 0.66
CA HIS A 467 -9.43 1.92 0.80
C HIS A 467 -10.73 1.90 1.62
N ALA A 468 -11.66 1.00 1.31
CA ALA A 468 -12.89 0.84 2.06
C ALA A 468 -12.65 0.51 3.54
N LEU A 469 -11.69 -0.38 3.83
CA LEU A 469 -11.28 -0.71 5.20
C LEU A 469 -10.73 0.51 5.93
N THR A 470 -9.86 1.30 5.28
CA THR A 470 -9.29 2.53 5.85
C THR A 470 -10.39 3.52 6.24
N VAL A 471 -11.34 3.78 5.34
CA VAL A 471 -12.47 4.69 5.60
C VAL A 471 -13.35 4.16 6.74
N ALA A 472 -13.66 2.85 6.74
CA ALA A 472 -14.46 2.23 7.79
C ALA A 472 -13.78 2.29 9.16
N LEU A 473 -12.45 2.12 9.22
CA LEU A 473 -11.69 2.22 10.48
C LEU A 473 -11.58 3.66 10.98
N GLN A 474 -11.50 4.65 10.09
CA GLN A 474 -11.50 6.07 10.47
C GLN A 474 -12.81 6.47 11.18
N SER A 475 -13.94 5.95 10.72
CA SER A 475 -15.26 6.24 11.30
C SER A 475 -15.58 5.40 12.56
N PHE A 476 -14.80 4.34 12.85
CA PHE A 476 -15.03 3.47 13.99
C PHE A 476 -14.82 4.19 15.33
N GLN A 477 -15.77 4.07 16.26
CA GLN A 477 -15.74 4.78 17.55
C GLN A 477 -15.25 3.94 18.74
N GLY A 478 -15.06 2.63 18.55
CA GLY A 478 -14.48 1.76 19.56
C GLY A 478 -12.96 1.88 19.67
N ALA A 479 -12.36 1.09 20.54
CA ALA A 479 -10.91 0.97 20.62
C ALA A 479 -10.36 0.03 19.55
N MET A 480 -9.12 0.27 19.12
CA MET A 480 -8.48 -0.52 18.08
C MET A 480 -6.98 -0.74 18.37
N ILE A 481 -6.53 -1.96 18.12
CA ILE A 481 -5.11 -2.29 18.00
C ILE A 481 -4.86 -2.86 16.60
N LEU A 482 -4.00 -2.20 15.85
CA LEU A 482 -3.70 -2.54 14.47
C LEU A 482 -2.24 -3.00 14.35
N VAL A 483 -2.03 -4.20 13.84
CA VAL A 483 -0.75 -4.68 13.31
C VAL A 483 -0.86 -4.65 11.80
N SER A 484 -0.04 -3.87 11.14
CA SER A 484 0.00 -3.83 9.67
C SER A 484 1.38 -3.40 9.18
N HIS A 485 1.70 -3.78 7.96
CA HIS A 485 2.86 -3.29 7.21
C HIS A 485 2.46 -2.21 6.20
N ASP A 486 1.17 -1.93 6.07
CA ASP A 486 0.60 -0.87 5.24
C ASP A 486 0.68 0.48 5.98
N ARG A 487 1.62 1.34 5.56
CA ARG A 487 1.87 2.66 6.18
C ARG A 487 0.67 3.56 6.08
N SER A 488 0.07 3.64 4.88
CA SER A 488 -1.09 4.50 4.65
C SER A 488 -2.24 4.15 5.59
N LEU A 489 -2.46 2.85 5.84
CA LEU A 489 -3.48 2.38 6.77
C LEU A 489 -3.15 2.78 8.21
N ILE A 490 -1.92 2.52 8.66
CA ILE A 490 -1.48 2.86 10.03
C ILE A 490 -1.62 4.37 10.27
N GLU A 491 -1.02 5.20 9.41
CA GLU A 491 -1.05 6.66 9.55
C GLU A 491 -2.46 7.25 9.51
N ALA A 492 -3.35 6.67 8.70
CA ALA A 492 -4.72 7.13 8.55
C ALA A 492 -5.65 6.74 9.71
N THR A 493 -5.30 5.73 10.51
CA THR A 493 -6.25 5.09 11.45
C THR A 493 -5.76 4.99 12.89
N THR A 494 -4.48 5.28 13.18
CA THR A 494 -3.90 5.17 14.53
C THR A 494 -3.38 6.51 15.04
N ASP A 495 -3.54 6.76 16.34
CA ASP A 495 -3.14 8.01 17.01
C ASP A 495 -1.85 7.83 17.83
N GLN A 496 -1.56 6.60 18.26
CA GLN A 496 -0.45 6.27 19.13
C GLN A 496 0.19 4.94 18.70
N PHE A 497 1.46 4.77 19.04
CA PHE A 497 2.18 3.55 18.73
C PHE A 497 2.59 2.78 19.99
N LEU A 498 2.45 1.47 19.92
CA LEU A 498 3.03 0.52 20.86
C LEU A 498 4.18 -0.21 20.16
N LEU A 499 5.34 -0.26 20.80
CA LEU A 499 6.53 -0.95 20.28
C LEU A 499 6.80 -2.21 21.12
N ILE A 500 6.92 -3.34 20.43
CA ILE A 500 7.46 -4.56 21.02
C ILE A 500 8.93 -4.66 20.63
N ASP A 501 9.79 -4.52 21.64
CA ASP A 501 11.24 -4.66 21.48
C ASP A 501 11.85 -5.43 22.66
N ALA A 502 12.80 -6.32 22.37
CA ALA A 502 13.51 -7.16 23.35
C ALA A 502 12.59 -7.87 24.38
N GLY A 503 11.40 -8.32 23.97
CA GLY A 503 10.45 -9.03 24.82
C GLY A 503 9.65 -8.15 25.78
N SER A 504 9.64 -6.84 25.61
CA SER A 504 8.87 -5.87 26.39
C SER A 504 7.98 -4.99 25.48
N LEU A 505 6.89 -4.46 26.05
CA LEU A 505 5.97 -3.56 25.38
C LEU A 505 6.15 -2.14 25.92
N HIS A 506 6.33 -1.17 25.03
CA HIS A 506 6.47 0.24 25.38
C HIS A 506 5.58 1.11 24.49
N THR A 507 5.16 2.27 25.00
CA THR A 507 4.62 3.33 24.14
C THR A 507 5.76 3.96 23.36
N PHE A 508 5.55 4.19 22.07
CA PHE A 508 6.52 4.85 21.21
C PHE A 508 6.03 6.27 20.90
N ASP A 509 6.82 7.25 21.35
CA ASP A 509 6.56 8.68 21.13
C ASP A 509 7.26 9.12 19.83
N GLY A 510 6.50 9.23 18.75
CA GLY A 510 7.00 9.61 17.43
C GLY A 510 6.10 9.09 16.31
N ASP A 511 6.44 9.45 15.07
CA ASP A 511 5.78 8.96 13.86
C ASP A 511 6.48 7.70 13.29
N LEU A 512 5.99 7.18 12.15
CA LEU A 512 6.60 6.02 11.47
C LEU A 512 8.02 6.33 10.94
N ASN A 513 8.33 7.60 10.63
CA ASN A 513 9.67 8.02 10.21
C ASN A 513 10.63 8.02 11.40
N ASP A 514 10.16 8.45 12.58
CA ASP A 514 10.92 8.37 13.82
C ASP A 514 11.20 6.92 14.22
N TYR A 515 10.22 6.03 14.04
CA TYR A 515 10.42 4.59 14.24
C TYR A 515 11.50 4.04 13.31
N ARG A 516 11.47 4.42 12.03
CA ARG A 516 12.50 4.04 11.07
C ARG A 516 13.89 4.52 11.48
N ALA A 517 14.02 5.79 11.87
CA ALA A 517 15.28 6.35 12.33
C ALA A 517 15.80 5.63 13.58
N HIS A 518 14.91 5.31 14.51
CA HIS A 518 15.23 4.54 15.71
C HIS A 518 15.80 3.15 15.39
N ARG A 519 15.18 2.44 14.43
CA ARG A 519 15.62 1.10 14.01
C ARG A 519 16.96 1.14 13.29
N LEU A 520 17.16 2.04 12.33
CA LEU A 520 18.45 2.22 11.65
C LEU A 520 19.60 2.53 12.63
N ALA A 521 19.31 3.30 13.68
CA ALA A 521 20.29 3.57 14.73
C ALA A 521 20.65 2.31 15.55
N GLN A 522 19.68 1.41 15.80
CA GLN A 522 19.92 0.14 16.50
C GLN A 522 20.74 -0.83 15.66
N GLU A 523 20.47 -0.95 14.36
CA GLU A 523 21.22 -1.82 13.44
C GLU A 523 22.69 -1.40 13.30
N ASN A 524 22.94 -0.09 13.19
CA ASN A 524 24.30 0.45 13.15
C ASN A 524 25.09 0.18 14.45
N VAL A 525 24.40 0.05 15.57
CA VAL A 525 25.01 -0.31 16.87
C VAL A 525 25.30 -1.81 16.96
N ALA A 526 24.47 -2.66 16.37
CA ALA A 526 24.66 -4.12 16.36
C ALA A 526 25.74 -4.58 15.37
N ALA A 527 26.00 -3.81 14.30
CA ALA A 527 27.01 -4.12 13.28
C ALA A 527 28.46 -3.71 13.65
N ALA A 528 28.68 -3.05 14.77
CA ALA A 528 30.03 -2.60 15.19
C ALA A 528 30.72 -3.66 16.06
N PRO A 529 31.96 -4.13 15.71
CA PRO A 529 32.71 -5.05 16.57
C PRO A 529 33.11 -4.36 17.88
N ALA A 530 33.00 -5.10 18.97
CA ALA A 530 33.25 -4.63 20.32
C ALA A 530 34.71 -4.16 20.50
N VAL A 531 34.94 -2.84 20.52
CA VAL A 531 36.19 -2.22 20.94
C VAL A 531 35.89 -1.19 22.02
N SER A 532 36.55 -1.38 23.17
CA SER A 532 36.36 -0.69 24.44
C SER A 532 36.92 0.74 24.50
N SER A 533 36.53 1.64 23.61
CA SER A 533 36.86 3.08 23.71
C SER A 533 35.68 4.03 23.46
N GLN A 534 34.47 3.50 23.37
CA GLN A 534 33.29 4.24 22.88
C GLN A 534 32.47 4.98 23.95
N SER A 535 32.71 4.75 25.25
CA SER A 535 31.91 5.44 26.28
C SER A 535 32.18 6.95 26.37
N GLN A 536 33.39 7.36 26.01
CA GLN A 536 33.80 8.77 26.02
C GLN A 536 33.31 9.50 24.77
N LYS A 537 33.48 8.91 23.58
CA LYS A 537 32.97 9.45 22.31
C LYS A 537 31.43 9.59 22.28
N ARG A 538 30.70 8.64 22.89
CA ARG A 538 29.22 8.69 22.99
C ARG A 538 28.72 9.82 23.90
N LYS A 539 29.45 10.17 24.95
CA LYS A 539 29.13 11.31 25.82
C LYS A 539 29.39 12.64 25.10
N ASP A 540 30.45 12.72 24.33
CA ASP A 540 30.81 13.91 23.57
C ASP A 540 29.86 14.13 22.39
N MET A 541 29.41 13.08 21.67
CA MET A 541 28.39 13.15 20.64
C MET A 541 27.03 13.64 21.19
N LYS A 542 26.52 13.05 22.27
CA LYS A 542 25.29 13.52 22.91
C LYS A 542 25.35 14.96 23.39
N ARG A 543 26.53 15.43 23.76
CA ARG A 543 26.73 16.83 24.17
C ARG A 543 26.68 17.79 22.96
N ILE A 544 27.24 17.36 21.83
CA ILE A 544 27.21 18.09 20.56
C ILE A 544 25.78 18.14 20.01
N GLU A 545 25.08 16.99 19.96
CA GLU A 545 23.66 16.93 19.53
C GLU A 545 22.75 17.81 20.38
N ALA A 546 22.96 17.84 21.71
CA ALA A 546 22.20 18.71 22.62
C ALA A 546 22.47 20.20 22.35
N GLN A 547 23.72 20.58 22.06
CA GLN A 547 24.10 21.94 21.73
C GLN A 547 23.46 22.39 20.40
N ILE A 548 23.45 21.54 19.39
CA ILE A 548 22.86 21.80 18.08
C ILE A 548 21.34 21.97 18.19
N ARG A 549 20.68 21.05 18.93
CA ARG A 549 19.24 21.14 19.19
C ARG A 549 18.87 22.47 19.87
N GLN A 550 19.72 22.94 20.75
CA GLN A 550 19.55 24.22 21.45
C GLN A 550 19.78 25.41 20.51
N GLU A 551 20.79 25.33 19.63
CA GLU A 551 21.09 26.38 18.65
C GLU A 551 20.01 26.42 17.52
N LYS A 552 19.55 25.26 17.04
CA LYS A 552 18.46 25.13 16.09
C LYS A 552 17.17 25.74 16.66
N ALA A 553 16.81 25.39 17.89
CA ALA A 553 15.64 25.97 18.55
C ALA A 553 15.78 27.50 18.76
N LYS A 554 16.97 28.00 19.00
CA LYS A 554 17.23 29.41 19.24
C LYS A 554 17.14 30.26 17.96
N ARG A 555 17.65 29.76 16.83
CA ARG A 555 17.63 30.45 15.53
C ARG A 555 16.29 30.31 14.79
N SER A 556 15.63 29.16 14.87
CA SER A 556 14.36 28.90 14.17
C SER A 556 13.12 29.46 14.89
N LYS A 557 13.11 29.49 16.24
CA LYS A 557 11.96 29.94 17.04
C LYS A 557 11.41 31.33 16.68
N PRO A 558 12.25 32.38 16.47
CA PRO A 558 11.74 33.69 16.09
C PRO A 558 11.11 33.72 14.70
N ILE A 559 11.58 32.91 13.76
CA ILE A 559 11.03 32.80 12.41
C ILE A 559 9.70 32.05 12.46
N GLN A 560 9.64 30.93 13.18
CA GLN A 560 8.40 30.17 13.39
C GLN A 560 7.29 31.02 14.03
N GLN A 561 7.63 31.86 15.01
CA GLN A 561 6.65 32.78 15.61
C GLN A 561 6.11 33.80 14.63
N LYS A 562 6.92 34.27 13.66
CA LYS A 562 6.45 35.16 12.60
C LYS A 562 5.51 34.44 11.64
N ILE A 563 5.83 33.20 11.26
CA ILE A 563 5.00 32.35 10.41
C ILE A 563 3.64 32.10 11.07
N GLU A 564 3.61 31.67 12.34
CA GLU A 564 2.36 31.44 13.08
C GLU A 564 1.48 32.67 13.22
N ARG A 565 2.10 33.86 13.35
CA ARG A 565 1.35 35.14 13.40
C ARG A 565 0.75 35.48 12.06
N ALA A 566 1.54 35.31 10.98
CA ALA A 566 1.05 35.58 9.63
C ALA A 566 -0.10 34.61 9.27
N GLU A 567 -0.01 33.32 9.60
CA GLU A 567 -1.08 32.36 9.38
C GLU A 567 -2.39 32.75 10.11
N LYS A 568 -2.29 33.20 11.34
CA LYS A 568 -3.46 33.69 12.10
C LYS A 568 -4.08 34.93 11.48
N GLU A 569 -3.24 35.89 11.02
CA GLU A 569 -3.71 37.09 10.35
C GLU A 569 -4.32 36.79 8.97
N MET A 570 -3.70 35.91 8.21
CA MET A 570 -4.23 35.43 6.92
C MET A 570 -5.60 34.76 7.09
N ALA A 571 -5.75 33.85 8.07
CA ALA A 571 -7.03 33.22 8.36
C ALA A 571 -8.13 34.23 8.74
N ALA A 572 -7.80 35.29 9.51
CA ALA A 572 -8.74 36.36 9.86
C ALA A 572 -9.15 37.18 8.63
N LEU A 573 -8.20 37.52 7.77
CA LEU A 573 -8.45 38.29 6.54
C LEU A 573 -9.22 37.44 5.50
N GLN A 574 -8.96 36.16 5.39
CA GLN A 574 -9.73 35.25 4.55
C GLN A 574 -11.19 35.14 5.01
N ALA A 575 -11.43 35.07 6.32
CA ALA A 575 -12.78 35.09 6.85
C ALA A 575 -13.52 36.42 6.53
N GLN A 576 -12.81 37.54 6.55
CA GLN A 576 -13.37 38.86 6.15
C GLN A 576 -13.65 38.89 4.63
N GLN A 577 -12.76 38.32 3.82
CA GLN A 577 -12.96 38.25 2.38
C GLN A 577 -14.22 37.42 2.05
N VAL A 578 -14.42 36.29 2.70
CA VAL A 578 -15.63 35.45 2.51
C VAL A 578 -16.89 36.26 2.85
N GLN A 579 -16.90 37.04 3.93
CA GLN A 579 -18.05 37.89 4.27
C GLN A 579 -18.32 38.98 3.21
N CYS A 580 -17.27 39.59 2.66
CA CYS A 580 -17.40 40.54 1.57
C CYS A 580 -17.97 39.88 0.31
N ASP A 581 -17.47 38.70 -0.06
CA ASP A 581 -17.88 37.93 -1.23
C ASP A 581 -19.32 37.39 -1.08
N GLU A 582 -19.73 36.97 0.12
CA GLU A 582 -21.12 36.60 0.41
C GLU A 582 -22.09 37.78 0.21
N PHE A 583 -21.74 38.99 0.66
CA PHE A 583 -22.55 40.16 0.41
C PHE A 583 -22.61 40.51 -1.08
N LEU A 584 -21.47 40.45 -1.77
CA LEU A 584 -21.38 40.78 -3.21
C LEU A 584 -22.10 39.75 -4.09
N SER A 585 -22.33 38.52 -3.61
CA SER A 585 -23.08 37.48 -4.32
C SER A 585 -24.60 37.65 -4.25
N GLN A 586 -25.10 38.50 -3.37
CA GLN A 586 -26.54 38.72 -3.20
C GLN A 586 -27.07 39.73 -4.23
N GLU A 587 -28.17 39.45 -4.88
CA GLU A 587 -28.82 40.36 -5.84
C GLU A 587 -29.22 41.70 -5.21
N CYS A 588 -29.55 41.73 -3.91
CA CYS A 588 -29.91 42.91 -3.17
C CYS A 588 -28.73 43.90 -2.98
N ALA A 589 -27.48 43.46 -3.11
CA ALA A 589 -26.30 44.34 -2.99
C ALA A 589 -26.24 45.40 -4.10
N TYR A 590 -26.81 45.14 -5.25
CA TYR A 590 -26.78 46.00 -6.45
C TYR A 590 -27.98 46.93 -6.58
N LEU A 591 -28.90 46.93 -5.62
CA LEU A 591 -30.04 47.86 -5.62
C LEU A 591 -29.61 49.30 -5.38
N PRO A 592 -30.29 50.30 -5.97
CA PRO A 592 -29.93 51.72 -5.85
C PRO A 592 -29.81 52.20 -4.39
N GLU A 593 -30.60 51.64 -3.49
CA GLU A 593 -30.63 51.96 -2.05
C GLU A 593 -29.35 51.50 -1.31
N ASN A 594 -28.64 50.49 -1.84
CA ASN A 594 -27.44 49.91 -1.21
C ASN A 594 -26.13 50.44 -1.82
N LYS A 595 -26.17 51.41 -2.73
CA LYS A 595 -25.01 51.92 -3.47
C LYS A 595 -23.85 52.38 -2.59
N ALA A 596 -24.12 53.06 -1.48
CA ALA A 596 -23.08 53.51 -0.54
C ALA A 596 -22.40 52.32 0.15
N LYS A 597 -23.20 51.34 0.60
CA LYS A 597 -22.71 50.13 1.27
C LYS A 597 -21.94 49.22 0.33
N LEU A 598 -22.36 49.15 -0.94
CA LEU A 598 -21.63 48.42 -1.99
C LEU A 598 -20.23 49.02 -2.22
N GLN A 599 -20.11 50.33 -2.28
CA GLN A 599 -18.81 51.01 -2.44
C GLN A 599 -17.88 50.78 -1.23
N GLU A 600 -18.44 50.78 -0.04
CA GLU A 600 -17.68 50.51 1.19
C GLU A 600 -17.16 49.09 1.23
N ILE A 601 -17.98 48.08 0.88
CA ILE A 601 -17.58 46.68 0.88
C ILE A 601 -16.60 46.38 -0.26
N LEU A 602 -16.74 47.00 -1.43
CA LEU A 602 -15.75 46.87 -2.51
C LEU A 602 -14.39 47.46 -2.10
N ALA A 603 -14.38 48.59 -1.38
CA ALA A 603 -13.15 49.15 -0.85
C ALA A 603 -12.51 48.24 0.20
N GLN A 604 -13.31 47.71 1.12
CA GLN A 604 -12.85 46.72 2.13
C GLN A 604 -12.32 45.43 1.48
N ALA A 605 -13.02 44.87 0.50
CA ALA A 605 -12.58 43.70 -0.21
C ALA A 605 -11.24 43.90 -0.94
N THR A 606 -11.05 45.12 -1.51
CA THR A 606 -9.79 45.46 -2.18
C THR A 606 -8.66 45.60 -1.17
N GLU A 607 -8.91 46.24 -0.02
CA GLU A 607 -7.93 46.41 1.05
C GLU A 607 -7.51 45.06 1.66
N VAL A 608 -8.48 44.17 1.94
CA VAL A 608 -8.26 42.83 2.44
C VAL A 608 -7.41 42.01 1.45
N LYS A 609 -7.72 42.11 0.16
CA LYS A 609 -6.97 41.40 -0.88
C LYS A 609 -5.51 41.86 -0.99
N VAL A 610 -5.26 43.17 -0.91
CA VAL A 610 -3.89 43.72 -0.93
C VAL A 610 -3.11 43.27 0.31
N LYS A 611 -3.74 43.29 1.49
CA LYS A 611 -3.11 42.82 2.73
C LYS A 611 -2.81 41.32 2.69
N LEU A 612 -3.71 40.51 2.14
CA LEU A 612 -3.50 39.07 1.96
C LEU A 612 -2.28 38.78 1.08
N ILE A 613 -2.18 39.41 -0.08
CA ILE A 613 -1.04 39.26 -0.99
C ILE A 613 0.28 39.62 -0.28
N GLY A 614 0.33 40.75 0.43
CA GLY A 614 1.55 41.13 1.13
C GLY A 614 1.92 40.22 2.30
N LEU A 615 0.94 39.61 2.97
CA LEU A 615 1.18 38.62 4.02
C LEU A 615 1.63 37.27 3.44
N GLU A 616 1.08 36.85 2.29
CA GLU A 616 1.50 35.63 1.58
C GLU A 616 2.94 35.74 1.09
N GLU A 617 3.35 36.88 0.53
CA GLU A 617 4.74 37.13 0.13
C GLU A 617 5.70 37.07 1.32
N ASN A 618 5.35 37.70 2.44
CA ASN A 618 6.16 37.65 3.65
C ASN A 618 6.22 36.25 4.27
N TRP A 619 5.11 35.51 4.24
CA TRP A 619 5.05 34.14 4.74
C TRP A 619 5.96 33.21 3.91
N LEU A 620 5.93 33.32 2.58
CA LEU A 620 6.84 32.59 1.68
C LEU A 620 8.31 32.91 1.98
N GLN A 621 8.64 34.18 2.14
CA GLN A 621 10.01 34.59 2.48
C GLN A 621 10.48 34.01 3.81
N TRP A 622 9.63 34.00 4.84
CA TRP A 622 10.00 33.42 6.13
C TRP A 622 10.08 31.89 6.09
N GLN A 623 9.35 31.23 5.23
CA GLN A 623 9.52 29.79 4.97
C GLN A 623 10.90 29.50 4.33
N GLU A 624 11.30 30.27 3.32
CA GLU A 624 12.62 30.15 2.70
C GLU A 624 13.74 30.46 3.72
N ASP A 625 13.57 31.51 4.53
CA ASP A 625 14.53 31.84 5.60
C ASP A 625 14.66 30.69 6.62
N LEU A 626 13.56 30.02 6.97
CA LEU A 626 13.55 28.89 7.89
C LEU A 626 14.27 27.68 7.31
N GLU A 627 14.04 27.37 6.03
CA GLU A 627 14.74 26.30 5.32
C GLU A 627 16.24 26.58 5.22
N THR A 628 16.61 27.82 4.91
CA THR A 628 18.02 28.25 4.81
C THR A 628 18.73 28.10 6.15
N VAL A 629 18.13 28.57 7.25
CA VAL A 629 18.68 28.43 8.59
C VAL A 629 18.82 26.97 9.00
N ASN A 630 17.87 26.12 8.66
CA ASN A 630 17.94 24.70 8.94
C ASN A 630 19.06 24.02 8.13
N SER A 631 19.22 24.36 6.84
CA SER A 631 20.28 23.82 5.97
C SER A 631 21.68 24.25 6.43
N GLU A 632 21.86 25.52 6.80
CA GLU A 632 23.13 26.04 7.33
C GLU A 632 23.56 25.31 8.60
N ILE A 633 22.62 25.04 9.51
CA ILE A 633 22.89 24.32 10.75
C ILE A 633 23.24 22.86 10.47
N ASP A 634 22.56 22.23 9.53
CA ASP A 634 22.82 20.85 9.15
C ASP A 634 24.19 20.71 8.43
N GLU A 635 24.61 21.69 7.62
CA GLU A 635 25.96 21.76 7.05
C GLU A 635 27.05 22.02 8.08
N GLU A 636 26.81 22.94 9.03
CA GLU A 636 27.72 23.22 10.14
C GLU A 636 27.94 21.96 11.01
N PHE A 637 26.90 21.15 11.16
CA PHE A 637 26.95 19.85 11.83
C PHE A 637 27.79 18.82 11.09
N GLN A 638 27.61 18.68 9.78
CA GLN A 638 28.40 17.77 8.97
C GLN A 638 29.90 18.10 9.04
N ARG A 639 30.27 19.37 8.97
CA ARG A 639 31.67 19.83 9.13
C ARG A 639 32.25 19.49 10.52
N LEU A 640 31.46 19.64 11.58
CA LEU A 640 31.89 19.29 12.95
C LEU A 640 32.04 17.78 13.17
N LEU A 641 31.33 16.95 12.36
CA LEU A 641 31.48 15.50 12.35
C LEU A 641 32.70 15.04 11.55
N GLU A 642 33.08 15.76 10.49
CA GLU A 642 34.26 15.44 9.66
C GLU A 642 35.57 15.85 10.32
N GLU A 643 35.59 16.86 11.21
CA GLU A 643 36.79 17.34 11.92
C GLU A 643 37.17 16.49 13.17
N LYS A 644 36.36 15.50 13.57
CA LYS A 644 36.61 14.63 14.75
C LYS A 644 36.54 13.14 14.43
#